data_4fc5ca62534715e6e2218d66c1ede7c3
#
_entry.id   4fc5ca62534715e6e2218d66c1ede7c3
#
_cell.length_a   1.000
_cell.length_b   1.000
_cell.length_c   1.000
_cell.angle_alpha   90.00
_cell.angle_beta   90.00
_cell.angle_gamma   90.00
#
_symmetry.space_group_name_H-M   'P 1'
#
loop_
_entity.id
_entity.type
_entity.pdbx_description
1 polymer ?
#
loop_
_entity_poly.entity_id
_entity_poly.type
_entity_poly.pdbx_seq_one_letter_code
_entity_poly.pdbx_strand_id
1 'polypeptide(L)'
;MKGGVSLLKDLEKPIEYLKGVGEKRAECYEKLGVKTVYDLLCHYPRSYIDYTSPVPIADAPTNEPCIVKGRVVKKLPEARIRKGLSVYKVIFTDDVTDLVIVIYNSEYMYKQLEVDREYYLCGRITGNLVRKEINSPVILPADTEDKVQPVYHLTEGLSQQMLRKTVRLALNVFNKNIYEPLPKSIMQRYNFCSLEYALENIHFPKDMHTCELAKNRLVFDELLVLQLGMQLMKSRSREKSGCVLKAQDMDSFYNALPFTLTNSQLTAIDDCIRDMQKEQPMNRLVQGDVGSGKTAVAAGAAYFVYQNGCQTALMAPTEILAEQHYETLKGFLEPLGVKVALLTGSMTAKQKKLVKEGLESGEYAVAVGTHALVQQTTKFKKLALVITDEQHRFGVEQRAALASKGENPHKLVMSATPIPRTLALMIYGDLDISVLKELPKGRQPVETYAVTGKLRERAFNYVKKYLDEGRQGYIVCPMIEESDMDLQDVKTYAKKLSQSTFKDYTVGLLHGRMSGTQKEQVMNDFKEHKIDLLVSTTVVEVGVDVPNAAIMVIENADRFGLSQLHQLRGRVGRGKYKSSCILITDNVNEESVKRLKILGKTNDGFKISEEDLKLRGPGDFFGSRQHGLPALKIADMSQDMDILRKAQEAAQLIRNADPKLERTENIYLRELVDKLFDKTMSDN
;
A
#
# COMPACT_ATOMS: atom_id res chain seq x y z
N MET A 1 -27.83 -26.29 22.39
CA MET A 1 -28.67 -26.79 21.27
C MET A 1 -27.75 -27.13 20.11
N LYS A 2 -27.49 -28.42 19.89
CA LYS A 2 -26.71 -28.90 18.73
C LYS A 2 -27.69 -29.02 17.54
N GLY A 3 -27.50 -28.18 16.54
CA GLY A 3 -28.31 -28.18 15.31
C GLY A 3 -28.19 -26.88 14.54
N GLY A 4 -27.02 -26.24 14.52
CA GLY A 4 -26.74 -25.13 13.61
C GLY A 4 -26.63 -25.67 12.20
N VAL A 5 -27.66 -25.43 11.38
CA VAL A 5 -27.58 -25.61 9.94
C VAL A 5 -26.55 -24.59 9.46
N SER A 6 -25.34 -25.04 9.11
CA SER A 6 -24.36 -24.19 8.43
C SER A 6 -25.01 -23.71 7.14
N LEU A 7 -25.28 -22.41 7.06
CA LEU A 7 -25.91 -21.75 5.91
C LEU A 7 -25.07 -21.87 4.63
N LEU A 8 -23.77 -22.20 4.79
CA LEU A 8 -22.82 -22.42 3.68
C LEU A 8 -22.76 -23.86 3.18
N LYS A 9 -23.45 -24.82 3.83
CA LYS A 9 -23.31 -26.26 3.54
C LYS A 9 -23.50 -26.64 2.07
N ASP A 10 -24.40 -25.98 1.39
CA ASP A 10 -24.63 -26.22 -0.05
C ASP A 10 -23.61 -25.50 -0.95
N LEU A 11 -22.99 -24.42 -0.48
CA LEU A 11 -21.93 -23.66 -1.16
C LEU A 11 -20.56 -24.31 -1.02
N GLU A 12 -20.36 -25.08 0.04
CA GLU A 12 -19.10 -25.80 0.31
C GLU A 12 -19.01 -27.14 -0.42
N LYS A 13 -20.06 -27.51 -1.19
CA LYS A 13 -20.00 -28.71 -2.02
C LYS A 13 -18.86 -28.61 -3.04
N PRO A 14 -18.11 -29.70 -3.27
CA PRO A 14 -17.08 -29.75 -4.29
C PRO A 14 -17.63 -29.34 -5.66
N ILE A 15 -16.80 -28.75 -6.50
CA ILE A 15 -17.20 -28.26 -7.82
C ILE A 15 -17.74 -29.35 -8.74
N GLU A 16 -17.33 -30.60 -8.50
CA GLU A 16 -17.83 -31.82 -9.20
C GLU A 16 -19.32 -32.05 -9.02
N TYR A 17 -19.93 -31.46 -8.00
CA TYR A 17 -21.37 -31.50 -7.78
C TYR A 17 -22.15 -30.82 -8.92
N LEU A 18 -21.53 -29.93 -9.68
CA LEU A 18 -22.13 -29.26 -10.81
C LEU A 18 -22.19 -30.19 -12.03
N LYS A 19 -23.36 -30.32 -12.63
CA LYS A 19 -23.58 -31.15 -13.83
C LYS A 19 -22.61 -30.75 -14.95
N GLY A 20 -21.79 -31.70 -15.38
CA GLY A 20 -20.82 -31.51 -16.47
C GLY A 20 -19.41 -31.15 -16.02
N VAL A 21 -19.16 -31.14 -14.72
CA VAL A 21 -17.82 -31.06 -14.14
C VAL A 21 -17.42 -32.44 -13.62
N GLY A 22 -16.65 -33.18 -14.42
CA GLY A 22 -16.02 -34.43 -13.97
C GLY A 22 -14.61 -34.20 -13.44
N GLU A 23 -13.97 -35.25 -12.89
CA GLU A 23 -12.63 -35.20 -12.25
C GLU A 23 -11.59 -34.41 -13.04
N LYS A 24 -11.41 -34.70 -14.34
CA LYS A 24 -10.42 -33.99 -15.18
C LYS A 24 -10.68 -32.48 -15.30
N ARG A 25 -11.95 -32.04 -15.23
CA ARG A 25 -12.28 -30.61 -15.25
C ARG A 25 -12.13 -30.01 -13.87
N ALA A 26 -12.43 -30.75 -12.81
CA ALA A 26 -12.21 -30.32 -11.44
C ALA A 26 -10.73 -30.02 -11.18
N GLU A 27 -9.81 -30.83 -11.68
CA GLU A 27 -8.36 -30.58 -11.66
C GLU A 27 -7.98 -29.25 -12.34
N CYS A 28 -8.66 -28.92 -13.47
CA CYS A 28 -8.42 -27.65 -14.14
C CYS A 28 -8.93 -26.45 -13.31
N TYR A 29 -10.08 -26.60 -12.64
CA TYR A 29 -10.61 -25.60 -11.72
C TYR A 29 -9.75 -25.45 -10.46
N GLU A 30 -9.21 -26.55 -9.94
CA GLU A 30 -8.30 -26.52 -8.78
C GLU A 30 -7.02 -25.71 -9.08
N LYS A 31 -6.48 -25.78 -10.29
CA LYS A 31 -5.35 -24.92 -10.75
C LYS A 31 -5.69 -23.42 -10.71
N LEU A 32 -6.98 -23.05 -10.78
CA LEU A 32 -7.47 -21.66 -10.59
C LEU A 32 -7.77 -21.34 -9.11
N GLY A 33 -7.53 -22.27 -8.18
CA GLY A 33 -7.90 -22.11 -6.78
C GLY A 33 -9.39 -22.34 -6.49
N VAL A 34 -10.14 -22.89 -7.44
CA VAL A 34 -11.60 -23.13 -7.34
C VAL A 34 -11.81 -24.59 -6.98
N LYS A 35 -12.16 -24.87 -5.70
CA LYS A 35 -12.42 -26.22 -5.18
C LYS A 35 -13.89 -26.47 -4.91
N THR A 36 -14.63 -25.43 -4.55
CA THR A 36 -16.04 -25.49 -4.16
C THR A 36 -16.90 -24.66 -5.11
N VAL A 37 -18.20 -24.86 -5.05
CA VAL A 37 -19.14 -24.03 -5.79
C VAL A 37 -19.09 -22.57 -5.34
N TYR A 38 -18.84 -22.33 -4.06
CA TYR A 38 -18.60 -20.98 -3.52
C TYR A 38 -17.35 -20.32 -4.13
N ASP A 39 -16.26 -21.07 -4.24
CA ASP A 39 -15.04 -20.53 -4.86
C ASP A 39 -15.30 -20.15 -6.33
N LEU A 40 -16.12 -20.93 -7.05
CA LEU A 40 -16.52 -20.60 -8.41
C LEU A 40 -17.33 -19.30 -8.50
N LEU A 41 -18.30 -19.09 -7.60
CA LEU A 41 -19.08 -17.85 -7.54
C LEU A 41 -18.25 -16.65 -7.08
N CYS A 42 -17.13 -16.89 -6.38
CA CYS A 42 -16.15 -15.88 -6.03
C CYS A 42 -15.01 -15.74 -7.05
N HIS A 43 -15.03 -16.51 -8.14
CA HIS A 43 -14.07 -16.34 -9.25
C HIS A 43 -14.60 -15.26 -10.20
N TYR A 44 -14.46 -14.01 -9.80
CA TYR A 44 -15.02 -12.86 -10.49
C TYR A 44 -14.37 -12.61 -11.87
N PRO A 45 -15.12 -12.06 -12.85
CA PRO A 45 -14.57 -11.64 -14.13
C PRO A 45 -13.48 -10.57 -13.94
N ARG A 46 -12.40 -10.68 -14.71
CA ARG A 46 -11.34 -9.65 -14.74
C ARG A 46 -11.71 -8.41 -15.55
N SER A 47 -12.61 -8.59 -16.54
CA SER A 47 -13.10 -7.53 -17.43
C SER A 47 -14.39 -7.97 -18.10
N TYR A 48 -15.01 -7.05 -18.82
CA TYR A 48 -16.22 -7.31 -19.60
C TYR A 48 -16.04 -6.82 -21.02
N ILE A 49 -16.70 -7.49 -21.97
CA ILE A 49 -16.86 -7.02 -23.35
C ILE A 49 -18.31 -6.56 -23.49
N ASP A 50 -18.49 -5.26 -23.68
CA ASP A 50 -19.80 -4.63 -23.76
C ASP A 50 -20.23 -4.44 -25.22
N TYR A 51 -21.14 -5.29 -25.72
CA TYR A 51 -21.68 -5.24 -27.08
C TYR A 51 -22.90 -4.34 -27.22
N THR A 52 -23.28 -3.56 -26.21
CA THR A 52 -24.49 -2.71 -26.26
C THR A 52 -24.33 -1.49 -27.17
N SER A 53 -23.11 -1.03 -27.37
CA SER A 53 -22.79 0.19 -28.13
C SER A 53 -21.72 -0.06 -29.19
N PRO A 54 -22.04 -0.79 -30.27
CA PRO A 54 -21.11 -1.02 -31.37
C PRO A 54 -20.87 0.26 -32.15
N VAL A 55 -19.65 0.45 -32.65
CA VAL A 55 -19.30 1.56 -33.53
C VAL A 55 -19.51 1.17 -35.01
N PRO A 56 -19.89 2.09 -35.91
CA PRO A 56 -19.92 1.83 -37.35
C PRO A 56 -18.53 1.40 -37.86
N ILE A 57 -18.48 0.48 -38.83
CA ILE A 57 -17.19 0.00 -39.39
C ILE A 57 -16.38 1.16 -39.97
N ALA A 58 -17.04 2.15 -40.56
CA ALA A 58 -16.37 3.35 -41.11
C ALA A 58 -15.58 4.13 -40.03
N ASP A 59 -16.20 4.32 -38.85
CA ASP A 59 -15.68 5.14 -37.75
C ASP A 59 -14.78 4.36 -36.76
N ALA A 60 -14.65 3.04 -36.97
CA ALA A 60 -13.89 2.18 -36.07
C ALA A 60 -12.41 2.57 -36.02
N PRO A 61 -11.82 2.79 -34.84
CA PRO A 61 -10.43 3.21 -34.67
C PRO A 61 -9.48 2.14 -35.21
N THR A 62 -8.41 2.58 -35.86
CA THR A 62 -7.39 1.68 -36.41
C THR A 62 -6.40 1.25 -35.33
N ASN A 63 -6.12 -0.04 -35.25
CA ASN A 63 -5.20 -0.67 -34.28
C ASN A 63 -5.64 -0.60 -32.81
N GLU A 64 -6.83 -0.12 -32.52
CA GLU A 64 -7.40 -0.16 -31.17
C GLU A 64 -8.52 -1.19 -31.07
N PRO A 65 -8.77 -1.78 -29.88
CA PRO A 65 -9.89 -2.67 -29.66
C PRO A 65 -11.22 -1.93 -29.86
N CYS A 66 -12.07 -2.46 -30.70
CA CYS A 66 -13.42 -1.93 -30.92
C CYS A 66 -14.44 -3.04 -31.17
N ILE A 67 -15.70 -2.70 -31.08
CA ILE A 67 -16.82 -3.59 -31.35
C ILE A 67 -17.61 -3.03 -32.51
N VAL A 68 -17.82 -3.85 -33.54
CA VAL A 68 -18.63 -3.51 -34.71
C VAL A 68 -19.78 -4.51 -34.86
N LYS A 69 -20.90 -4.07 -35.39
CA LYS A 69 -22.07 -4.91 -35.74
C LYS A 69 -22.24 -4.94 -37.23
N GLY A 70 -22.62 -6.08 -37.78
CA GLY A 70 -22.92 -6.22 -39.20
C GLY A 70 -23.32 -7.64 -39.52
N ARG A 71 -23.39 -7.96 -40.81
CA ARG A 71 -23.79 -9.30 -41.35
C ARG A 71 -22.71 -9.90 -42.22
N VAL A 72 -22.68 -11.21 -42.31
CA VAL A 72 -21.78 -11.95 -43.20
C VAL A 72 -22.37 -11.93 -44.63
N VAL A 73 -21.61 -11.39 -45.56
CA VAL A 73 -22.02 -11.32 -46.99
C VAL A 73 -21.54 -12.57 -47.71
N LYS A 74 -20.27 -12.94 -47.55
CA LYS A 74 -19.70 -14.06 -48.33
C LYS A 74 -18.57 -14.72 -47.56
N LYS A 75 -18.49 -16.04 -47.67
CA LYS A 75 -17.36 -16.85 -47.18
C LYS A 75 -16.45 -17.19 -48.35
N LEU A 76 -15.14 -16.87 -48.21
CA LEU A 76 -14.15 -17.21 -49.23
C LEU A 76 -13.53 -18.59 -48.96
N PRO A 77 -13.09 -19.33 -50.01
CA PRO A 77 -12.45 -20.63 -49.84
C PRO A 77 -11.24 -20.59 -48.95
N GLU A 78 -10.93 -21.73 -48.31
CA GLU A 78 -9.69 -21.88 -47.52
C GLU A 78 -8.44 -21.58 -48.38
N ALA A 79 -7.57 -20.73 -47.87
CA ALA A 79 -6.25 -20.49 -48.46
C ALA A 79 -5.18 -21.12 -47.57
N ARG A 80 -4.47 -22.14 -48.08
CA ARG A 80 -3.32 -22.76 -47.41
C ARG A 80 -2.06 -21.99 -47.78
N ILE A 81 -1.49 -21.22 -46.86
CA ILE A 81 -0.30 -20.41 -47.12
C ILE A 81 0.99 -21.26 -46.99
N ARG A 82 1.02 -22.14 -45.98
CA ARG A 82 2.13 -23.09 -45.77
C ARG A 82 1.63 -24.29 -44.95
N LYS A 83 2.47 -25.34 -44.86
CA LYS A 83 2.15 -26.52 -44.02
C LYS A 83 1.85 -26.08 -42.55
N GLY A 84 0.63 -26.33 -42.09
CA GLY A 84 0.18 -25.94 -40.73
C GLY A 84 -0.40 -24.54 -40.62
N LEU A 85 -0.57 -23.77 -41.72
CA LEU A 85 -1.21 -22.45 -41.70
C LEU A 85 -2.32 -22.35 -42.75
N SER A 86 -3.56 -22.51 -42.30
CA SER A 86 -4.77 -22.30 -43.07
C SER A 86 -5.38 -20.93 -42.71
N VAL A 87 -5.79 -20.18 -43.70
CA VAL A 87 -6.42 -18.87 -43.54
C VAL A 87 -7.80 -18.89 -44.19
N TYR A 88 -8.79 -18.52 -43.41
CA TYR A 88 -10.19 -18.38 -43.85
C TYR A 88 -10.52 -16.88 -43.86
N LYS A 89 -11.11 -16.41 -44.96
CA LYS A 89 -11.58 -15.03 -45.11
C LYS A 89 -13.08 -14.97 -45.26
N VAL A 90 -13.72 -14.04 -44.57
CA VAL A 90 -15.16 -13.81 -44.60
C VAL A 90 -15.40 -12.33 -44.86
N ILE A 91 -16.25 -12.00 -45.82
CA ILE A 91 -16.68 -10.62 -46.09
C ILE A 91 -17.85 -10.31 -45.15
N PHE A 92 -17.72 -9.24 -44.41
CA PHE A 92 -18.66 -8.76 -43.40
C PHE A 92 -18.99 -7.29 -43.69
N THR A 93 -20.23 -6.85 -43.49
CA THR A 93 -20.66 -5.48 -43.78
C THR A 93 -21.66 -4.96 -42.78
N ASP A 94 -21.64 -3.66 -42.53
CA ASP A 94 -22.70 -2.91 -41.84
C ASP A 94 -23.66 -2.21 -42.82
N ASP A 95 -23.70 -2.69 -44.07
CA ASP A 95 -24.43 -2.12 -45.23
C ASP A 95 -23.88 -0.80 -45.76
N VAL A 96 -22.87 -0.21 -45.13
CA VAL A 96 -22.17 1.00 -45.55
C VAL A 96 -20.71 0.72 -45.91
N THR A 97 -20.04 -0.08 -45.11
CA THR A 97 -18.61 -0.36 -45.26
C THR A 97 -18.33 -1.86 -45.09
N ASP A 98 -17.48 -2.39 -45.97
CA ASP A 98 -17.04 -3.77 -45.92
C ASP A 98 -15.82 -3.95 -44.99
N LEU A 99 -15.83 -5.08 -44.25
CA LEU A 99 -14.75 -5.52 -43.38
C LEU A 99 -14.39 -6.98 -43.70
N VAL A 100 -13.11 -7.28 -43.82
CA VAL A 100 -12.66 -8.66 -44.03
C VAL A 100 -12.29 -9.30 -42.71
N ILE A 101 -13.02 -10.35 -42.31
CA ILE A 101 -12.65 -11.17 -41.16
C ILE A 101 -11.60 -12.18 -41.62
N VAL A 102 -10.44 -12.21 -40.95
CA VAL A 102 -9.36 -13.15 -41.24
C VAL A 102 -9.22 -14.09 -40.03
N ILE A 103 -9.42 -15.40 -40.28
CA ILE A 103 -9.37 -16.44 -39.25
C ILE A 103 -8.22 -17.39 -39.56
N TYR A 104 -7.35 -17.61 -38.59
CA TYR A 104 -6.17 -18.48 -38.70
C TYR A 104 -6.43 -19.83 -38.04
N ASN A 105 -6.15 -20.93 -38.75
CA ASN A 105 -6.18 -22.32 -38.23
C ASN A 105 -7.48 -22.74 -37.48
N SER A 106 -8.60 -22.04 -37.66
CA SER A 106 -9.86 -22.36 -36.99
C SER A 106 -10.98 -22.56 -37.97
N GLU A 107 -11.07 -23.78 -38.55
CA GLU A 107 -12.17 -24.19 -39.40
C GLU A 107 -13.52 -24.14 -38.61
N TYR A 108 -13.45 -24.42 -37.28
CA TYR A 108 -14.63 -24.35 -36.42
C TYR A 108 -15.25 -22.96 -36.40
N MET A 109 -14.45 -21.92 -36.18
CA MET A 109 -14.90 -20.52 -36.14
C MET A 109 -15.44 -20.09 -37.52
N TYR A 110 -14.79 -20.52 -38.61
CA TYR A 110 -15.27 -20.25 -39.96
C TYR A 110 -16.59 -20.91 -40.23
N LYS A 111 -16.82 -22.15 -39.78
CA LYS A 111 -18.10 -22.89 -39.99
C LYS A 111 -19.25 -22.26 -39.18
N GLN A 112 -18.98 -21.70 -37.99
CA GLN A 112 -20.00 -21.05 -37.18
C GLN A 112 -20.60 -19.79 -37.78
N LEU A 113 -19.86 -19.10 -38.64
CA LEU A 113 -20.38 -17.93 -39.34
C LEU A 113 -21.35 -18.37 -40.45
N GLU A 114 -22.56 -17.86 -40.41
CA GLU A 114 -23.61 -18.12 -41.43
C GLU A 114 -23.78 -16.89 -42.32
N VAL A 115 -23.97 -17.10 -43.63
CA VAL A 115 -24.24 -16.03 -44.59
C VAL A 115 -25.58 -15.39 -44.26
N ASP A 116 -25.69 -14.08 -44.42
CA ASP A 116 -26.86 -13.24 -44.13
C ASP A 116 -27.29 -13.14 -42.65
N ARG A 117 -26.51 -13.73 -41.72
CA ARG A 117 -26.76 -13.62 -40.29
C ARG A 117 -25.94 -12.47 -39.70
N GLU A 118 -26.53 -11.74 -38.75
CA GLU A 118 -25.88 -10.63 -38.02
C GLU A 118 -25.05 -11.13 -36.85
N TYR A 119 -23.90 -10.48 -36.68
CA TYR A 119 -22.93 -10.71 -35.57
C TYR A 119 -22.36 -9.42 -35.03
N TYR A 120 -21.93 -9.46 -33.76
CA TYR A 120 -20.98 -8.53 -33.21
C TYR A 120 -19.56 -9.09 -33.33
N LEU A 121 -18.62 -8.26 -33.71
CA LEU A 121 -17.20 -8.59 -33.78
C LEU A 121 -16.43 -7.69 -32.82
N CYS A 122 -15.66 -8.29 -31.90
CA CYS A 122 -14.78 -7.57 -31.00
C CYS A 122 -13.34 -7.88 -31.36
N GLY A 123 -12.53 -6.85 -31.65
CA GLY A 123 -11.13 -7.01 -32.01
C GLY A 123 -10.49 -5.71 -32.46
N ARG A 124 -9.27 -5.80 -32.98
CA ARG A 124 -8.56 -4.65 -33.56
C ARG A 124 -8.73 -4.63 -35.08
N ILE A 125 -9.26 -3.55 -35.61
CA ILE A 125 -9.37 -3.34 -37.03
C ILE A 125 -8.06 -2.76 -37.55
N THR A 126 -7.52 -3.36 -38.59
CA THR A 126 -6.29 -2.96 -39.28
C THR A 126 -6.61 -2.61 -40.75
N GLY A 127 -5.67 -1.96 -41.43
CA GLY A 127 -5.81 -1.59 -42.85
C GLY A 127 -5.95 -0.09 -43.06
N ASN A 128 -6.55 0.28 -44.16
CA ASN A 128 -6.76 1.69 -44.58
C ASN A 128 -8.26 1.95 -44.83
N LEU A 129 -8.62 3.16 -45.23
CA LEU A 129 -10.00 3.57 -45.51
C LEU A 129 -10.70 2.73 -46.59
N VAL A 130 -9.94 2.10 -47.49
CA VAL A 130 -10.48 1.30 -48.62
C VAL A 130 -10.60 -0.18 -48.24
N ARG A 131 -9.68 -0.66 -47.42
CA ARG A 131 -9.65 -2.08 -47.04
C ARG A 131 -9.37 -2.24 -45.56
N LYS A 132 -10.43 -2.55 -44.84
CA LYS A 132 -10.36 -2.84 -43.40
C LYS A 132 -10.36 -4.36 -43.17
N GLU A 133 -9.51 -4.83 -42.25
CA GLU A 133 -9.42 -6.24 -41.87
C GLU A 133 -9.45 -6.38 -40.35
N ILE A 134 -10.06 -7.45 -39.85
CA ILE A 134 -10.06 -7.81 -38.44
C ILE A 134 -9.53 -9.25 -38.29
N ASN A 135 -8.54 -9.44 -37.45
CA ASN A 135 -7.84 -10.73 -37.29
C ASN A 135 -8.39 -11.51 -36.09
N SER A 136 -8.92 -12.69 -36.34
CA SER A 136 -9.45 -13.61 -35.29
C SER A 136 -10.29 -12.91 -34.21
N PRO A 137 -11.34 -12.15 -34.60
CA PRO A 137 -12.17 -11.43 -33.61
C PRO A 137 -12.91 -12.37 -32.69
N VAL A 138 -13.32 -11.88 -31.53
CA VAL A 138 -14.36 -12.55 -30.73
C VAL A 138 -15.69 -12.30 -31.39
N ILE A 139 -16.43 -13.37 -31.70
CA ILE A 139 -17.70 -13.34 -32.47
C ILE A 139 -18.83 -13.62 -31.52
N LEU A 140 -19.88 -12.78 -31.54
CA LEU A 140 -21.08 -12.95 -30.79
C LEU A 140 -22.29 -12.83 -31.75
N PRO A 141 -23.21 -13.82 -31.82
CA PRO A 141 -24.44 -13.67 -32.61
C PRO A 141 -25.27 -12.47 -32.12
N ALA A 142 -25.88 -11.72 -33.03
CA ALA A 142 -26.61 -10.50 -32.67
C ALA A 142 -27.92 -10.76 -31.91
N ASP A 143 -28.45 -11.95 -31.99
CA ASP A 143 -29.64 -12.46 -31.28
C ASP A 143 -29.33 -12.91 -29.83
N THR A 144 -28.09 -12.82 -29.38
CA THR A 144 -27.71 -13.16 -28.00
C THR A 144 -28.29 -12.13 -27.01
N GLU A 145 -28.99 -12.63 -25.98
CA GLU A 145 -29.59 -11.78 -24.94
C GLU A 145 -28.56 -11.11 -24.07
N ASP A 146 -27.50 -11.84 -23.63
CA ASP A 146 -26.43 -11.34 -22.76
C ASP A 146 -25.42 -10.54 -23.59
N LYS A 147 -25.64 -9.24 -23.75
CA LYS A 147 -24.74 -8.35 -24.52
C LYS A 147 -23.49 -7.91 -23.77
N VAL A 148 -23.46 -8.00 -22.45
CA VAL A 148 -22.26 -7.76 -21.65
C VAL A 148 -21.66 -9.11 -21.26
N GLN A 149 -20.54 -9.45 -21.89
CA GLN A 149 -19.92 -10.76 -21.75
C GLN A 149 -18.76 -10.73 -20.75
N PRO A 150 -18.79 -11.51 -19.65
CA PRO A 150 -17.69 -11.58 -18.69
C PRO A 150 -16.47 -12.28 -19.31
N VAL A 151 -15.27 -11.78 -18.95
CA VAL A 151 -13.98 -12.37 -19.31
C VAL A 151 -13.28 -12.80 -18.03
N TYR A 152 -13.04 -14.10 -17.87
CA TYR A 152 -12.40 -14.68 -16.69
C TYR A 152 -10.91 -14.95 -16.90
N HIS A 153 -10.18 -15.07 -15.80
CA HIS A 153 -8.88 -15.73 -15.82
C HIS A 153 -9.05 -17.21 -16.14
N LEU A 154 -8.23 -17.73 -17.02
CA LEU A 154 -8.28 -19.12 -17.47
C LEU A 154 -7.00 -19.86 -17.14
N THR A 155 -7.09 -21.19 -17.11
CA THR A 155 -5.95 -22.12 -17.13
C THR A 155 -6.05 -23.05 -18.33
N GLU A 156 -4.98 -23.77 -18.60
CA GLU A 156 -4.96 -24.77 -19.66
C GLU A 156 -6.08 -25.82 -19.46
N GLY A 157 -6.82 -26.09 -20.53
CA GLY A 157 -7.97 -27.02 -20.52
C GLY A 157 -9.33 -26.38 -20.23
N LEU A 158 -9.41 -25.09 -19.87
CA LEU A 158 -10.67 -24.35 -19.70
C LEU A 158 -10.84 -23.27 -20.78
N SER A 159 -12.06 -23.10 -21.25
CA SER A 159 -12.43 -21.99 -22.15
C SER A 159 -13.40 -21.02 -21.48
N GLN A 160 -13.49 -19.77 -21.99
CA GLN A 160 -14.44 -18.76 -21.52
C GLN A 160 -15.87 -19.29 -21.54
N GLN A 161 -16.24 -19.97 -22.62
CA GLN A 161 -17.59 -20.52 -22.77
C GLN A 161 -17.91 -21.63 -21.77
N MET A 162 -16.92 -22.51 -21.48
CA MET A 162 -17.08 -23.56 -20.46
C MET A 162 -17.26 -22.93 -19.08
N LEU A 163 -16.43 -21.95 -18.72
CA LEU A 163 -16.50 -21.29 -17.42
C LEU A 163 -17.84 -20.56 -17.24
N ARG A 164 -18.24 -19.74 -18.23
CA ARG A 164 -19.56 -19.07 -18.21
C ARG A 164 -20.71 -20.04 -18.00
N LYS A 165 -20.71 -21.17 -18.72
CA LYS A 165 -21.74 -22.21 -18.58
C LYS A 165 -21.75 -22.82 -17.18
N THR A 166 -20.57 -23.08 -16.60
CA THR A 166 -20.48 -23.68 -15.26
C THR A 166 -20.94 -22.70 -14.19
N VAL A 167 -20.56 -21.38 -14.31
CA VAL A 167 -21.03 -20.32 -13.42
C VAL A 167 -22.55 -20.16 -13.51
N ARG A 168 -23.13 -20.19 -14.71
CA ARG A 168 -24.61 -20.14 -14.89
C ARG A 168 -25.32 -21.31 -14.19
N LEU A 169 -24.75 -22.51 -14.27
CA LEU A 169 -25.27 -23.67 -13.54
C LEU A 169 -25.13 -23.50 -12.02
N ALA A 170 -24.03 -22.97 -11.55
CA ALA A 170 -23.82 -22.66 -10.13
C ALA A 170 -24.88 -21.67 -9.61
N LEU A 171 -25.11 -20.56 -10.31
CA LEU A 171 -26.13 -19.58 -9.96
C LEU A 171 -27.54 -20.20 -9.93
N ASN A 172 -27.92 -21.04 -10.92
CA ASN A 172 -29.23 -21.68 -10.97
C ASN A 172 -29.48 -22.70 -9.82
N VAL A 173 -28.40 -23.34 -9.34
CA VAL A 173 -28.47 -24.21 -8.15
C VAL A 173 -28.63 -23.37 -6.90
N PHE A 174 -28.09 -22.16 -6.90
CA PHE A 174 -27.92 -21.29 -5.74
C PHE A 174 -29.08 -20.34 -5.48
N ASN A 175 -29.77 -19.83 -6.54
CA ASN A 175 -30.82 -18.81 -6.41
C ASN A 175 -31.99 -19.25 -5.49
N LYS A 176 -32.02 -20.50 -5.09
CA LYS A 176 -33.05 -21.01 -4.16
C LYS A 176 -32.68 -20.95 -2.68
N ASN A 177 -31.40 -20.69 -2.33
CA ASN A 177 -30.89 -20.84 -0.98
C ASN A 177 -29.83 -19.76 -0.57
N ILE A 178 -29.81 -18.61 -1.25
CA ILE A 178 -28.86 -17.53 -0.87
C ILE A 178 -29.41 -16.82 0.35
N TYR A 179 -28.66 -16.88 1.43
CA TYR A 179 -28.92 -16.10 2.64
C TYR A 179 -28.23 -14.74 2.55
N GLU A 180 -28.97 -13.68 2.90
CA GLU A 180 -28.41 -12.34 2.93
C GLU A 180 -27.55 -12.13 4.20
N PRO A 181 -26.21 -11.95 4.06
CA PRO A 181 -25.33 -11.84 5.21
C PRO A 181 -25.38 -10.47 5.89
N LEU A 182 -25.80 -9.42 5.16
CA LEU A 182 -25.85 -8.09 5.71
C LEU A 182 -27.12 -7.84 6.52
N PRO A 183 -27.01 -7.24 7.72
CA PRO A 183 -28.16 -6.73 8.43
C PRO A 183 -28.97 -5.73 7.58
N LYS A 184 -30.29 -5.82 7.64
CA LYS A 184 -31.19 -4.92 6.88
C LYS A 184 -30.89 -3.44 7.11
N SER A 185 -30.51 -3.07 8.32
CA SER A 185 -30.13 -1.69 8.68
C SER A 185 -28.92 -1.19 7.90
N ILE A 186 -27.94 -2.04 7.65
CA ILE A 186 -26.73 -1.72 6.86
C ILE A 186 -27.08 -1.62 5.38
N MET A 187 -27.87 -2.56 4.85
CA MET A 187 -28.33 -2.51 3.46
C MET A 187 -29.08 -1.21 3.15
N GLN A 188 -30.03 -0.83 4.01
CA GLN A 188 -30.81 0.40 3.84
C GLN A 188 -29.94 1.65 3.97
N ARG A 189 -29.02 1.70 4.95
CA ARG A 189 -28.14 2.84 5.17
C ARG A 189 -27.27 3.20 3.97
N TYR A 190 -26.75 2.20 3.27
CA TYR A 190 -25.83 2.41 2.14
C TYR A 190 -26.47 2.12 0.77
N ASN A 191 -27.76 1.80 0.74
CA ASN A 191 -28.53 1.48 -0.47
C ASN A 191 -27.90 0.37 -1.32
N PHE A 192 -27.51 -0.75 -0.67
CA PHE A 192 -26.95 -1.90 -1.35
C PHE A 192 -28.02 -2.85 -1.89
N CYS A 193 -27.76 -3.46 -3.04
CA CYS A 193 -28.56 -4.55 -3.58
C CYS A 193 -28.38 -5.84 -2.76
N SER A 194 -29.27 -6.83 -2.97
CA SER A 194 -29.15 -8.14 -2.34
C SER A 194 -27.93 -8.92 -2.86
N LEU A 195 -27.42 -9.87 -2.06
CA LEU A 195 -26.31 -10.73 -2.48
C LEU A 195 -26.66 -11.54 -3.74
N GLU A 196 -27.89 -12.02 -3.84
CA GLU A 196 -28.39 -12.72 -5.04
C GLU A 196 -28.27 -11.86 -6.29
N TYR A 197 -28.79 -10.63 -6.24
CA TYR A 197 -28.65 -9.66 -7.33
C TYR A 197 -27.19 -9.36 -7.67
N ALA A 198 -26.36 -9.21 -6.65
CA ALA A 198 -24.94 -8.90 -6.85
C ALA A 198 -24.20 -10.06 -7.53
N LEU A 199 -24.42 -11.33 -7.11
CA LEU A 199 -23.79 -12.49 -7.73
C LEU A 199 -24.29 -12.72 -9.16
N GLU A 200 -25.57 -12.49 -9.44
CA GLU A 200 -26.09 -12.62 -10.79
C GLU A 200 -25.48 -11.55 -11.71
N ASN A 201 -25.50 -10.28 -11.29
CA ASN A 201 -25.09 -9.17 -12.15
C ASN A 201 -23.57 -8.92 -12.19
N ILE A 202 -22.77 -9.52 -11.31
CA ILE A 202 -21.31 -9.53 -11.48
C ILE A 202 -20.87 -10.53 -12.55
N HIS A 203 -21.61 -11.63 -12.72
CA HIS A 203 -21.29 -12.66 -13.70
C HIS A 203 -22.00 -12.45 -15.03
N PHE A 204 -23.25 -11.98 -15.00
CA PHE A 204 -24.11 -11.81 -16.19
C PHE A 204 -24.90 -10.50 -16.10
N PRO A 205 -24.20 -9.35 -16.15
CA PRO A 205 -24.86 -8.06 -16.07
C PRO A 205 -25.66 -7.75 -17.33
N LYS A 206 -26.80 -7.07 -17.15
CA LYS A 206 -27.59 -6.57 -18.27
C LYS A 206 -26.91 -5.39 -18.97
N ASP A 207 -26.23 -4.55 -18.18
CA ASP A 207 -25.48 -3.39 -18.60
C ASP A 207 -24.36 -3.08 -17.60
N MET A 208 -23.49 -2.14 -17.94
CA MET A 208 -22.37 -1.78 -17.07
C MET A 208 -22.78 -1.12 -15.75
N HIS A 209 -23.95 -0.49 -15.70
CA HIS A 209 -24.46 0.11 -14.45
C HIS A 209 -24.87 -0.97 -13.45
N THR A 210 -25.60 -2.00 -13.89
CA THR A 210 -25.95 -3.14 -13.02
C THR A 210 -24.71 -3.90 -12.55
N CYS A 211 -23.68 -4.00 -13.41
CA CYS A 211 -22.38 -4.56 -13.05
C CYS A 211 -21.70 -3.76 -11.94
N GLU A 212 -21.71 -2.43 -12.03
CA GLU A 212 -21.11 -1.53 -11.03
C GLU A 212 -21.82 -1.63 -9.67
N LEU A 213 -23.16 -1.66 -9.66
CA LEU A 213 -23.93 -1.88 -8.43
C LEU A 213 -23.58 -3.20 -7.76
N ALA A 214 -23.49 -4.27 -8.55
CA ALA A 214 -23.09 -5.59 -8.07
C ALA A 214 -21.66 -5.59 -7.53
N LYS A 215 -20.69 -4.99 -8.24
CA LYS A 215 -19.31 -4.85 -7.83
C LYS A 215 -19.20 -4.09 -6.51
N ASN A 216 -19.85 -2.95 -6.38
CA ASN A 216 -19.83 -2.12 -5.16
C ASN A 216 -20.34 -2.91 -3.95
N ARG A 217 -21.37 -3.73 -4.12
CA ARG A 217 -21.87 -4.58 -3.05
C ARG A 217 -20.87 -5.65 -2.65
N LEU A 218 -20.28 -6.39 -3.59
CA LEU A 218 -19.34 -7.47 -3.30
C LEU A 218 -18.02 -6.97 -2.73
N VAL A 219 -17.53 -5.83 -3.21
CA VAL A 219 -16.38 -5.12 -2.63
C VAL A 219 -16.66 -4.73 -1.18
N PHE A 220 -17.85 -4.20 -0.89
CA PHE A 220 -18.23 -3.85 0.47
C PHE A 220 -18.28 -5.08 1.39
N ASP A 221 -18.86 -6.19 0.93
CA ASP A 221 -18.93 -7.43 1.70
C ASP A 221 -17.54 -7.96 2.06
N GLU A 222 -16.62 -8.00 1.09
CA GLU A 222 -15.25 -8.45 1.30
C GLU A 222 -14.52 -7.56 2.32
N LEU A 223 -14.62 -6.25 2.16
CA LEU A 223 -13.99 -5.28 3.05
C LEU A 223 -14.62 -5.27 4.46
N LEU A 224 -15.94 -5.46 4.57
CA LEU A 224 -16.62 -5.54 5.86
C LEU A 224 -16.18 -6.77 6.66
N VAL A 225 -16.13 -7.93 6.02
CA VAL A 225 -15.67 -9.19 6.66
C VAL A 225 -14.23 -9.05 7.13
N LEU A 226 -13.35 -8.46 6.31
CA LEU A 226 -11.97 -8.17 6.69
C LEU A 226 -11.90 -7.24 7.91
N GLN A 227 -12.66 -6.13 7.92
CA GLN A 227 -12.68 -5.17 9.02
C GLN A 227 -13.21 -5.80 10.33
N LEU A 228 -14.28 -6.57 10.25
CA LEU A 228 -14.83 -7.28 11.41
C LEU A 228 -13.83 -8.29 11.98
N GLY A 229 -13.16 -9.05 11.10
CA GLY A 229 -12.15 -10.03 11.51
C GLY A 229 -10.96 -9.37 12.21
N MET A 230 -10.39 -8.32 11.64
CA MET A 230 -9.31 -7.56 12.27
C MET A 230 -9.72 -7.00 13.64
N GLN A 231 -10.94 -6.47 13.77
CA GLN A 231 -11.44 -5.96 15.04
C GLN A 231 -11.69 -7.07 16.07
N LEU A 232 -12.11 -8.28 15.65
CA LEU A 232 -12.28 -9.44 16.54
C LEU A 232 -10.93 -9.97 17.00
N MET A 233 -9.93 -10.08 16.13
CA MET A 233 -8.56 -10.46 16.52
C MET A 233 -7.97 -9.46 17.52
N LYS A 234 -8.15 -8.16 17.29
CA LYS A 234 -7.77 -7.09 18.22
C LYS A 234 -8.37 -7.30 19.61
N SER A 235 -9.61 -7.78 19.72
CA SER A 235 -10.23 -8.03 21.01
C SER A 235 -9.77 -9.33 21.68
N ARG A 236 -9.36 -10.35 20.93
CA ARG A 236 -8.84 -11.63 21.46
C ARG A 236 -7.42 -11.50 22.02
N SER A 237 -6.58 -10.64 21.40
CA SER A 237 -5.17 -10.44 21.80
C SER A 237 -4.96 -9.48 22.98
N ARG A 238 -6.02 -8.95 23.58
CA ARG A 238 -5.94 -7.96 24.64
C ARG A 238 -5.86 -8.63 26.02
N GLU A 239 -4.68 -9.12 26.36
CA GLU A 239 -4.33 -9.36 27.76
C GLU A 239 -4.31 -8.03 28.52
N LYS A 240 -4.60 -8.06 29.84
CA LYS A 240 -4.56 -6.84 30.66
C LYS A 240 -3.14 -6.26 30.67
N SER A 241 -3.03 -4.94 30.68
CA SER A 241 -1.74 -4.27 30.87
C SER A 241 -1.19 -4.58 32.25
N GLY A 242 0.11 -4.83 32.34
CA GLY A 242 0.80 -4.97 33.63
C GLY A 242 0.90 -3.64 34.38
N CYS A 243 0.66 -2.50 33.70
CA CYS A 243 0.77 -1.18 34.31
C CYS A 243 -0.36 -0.24 33.80
N VAL A 244 -1.40 -0.06 34.61
CA VAL A 244 -2.42 0.98 34.39
C VAL A 244 -1.92 2.27 35.02
N LEU A 245 -1.73 3.31 34.20
CA LEU A 245 -1.16 4.57 34.65
C LEU A 245 -2.27 5.50 35.19
N LYS A 246 -1.93 6.27 36.24
CA LYS A 246 -2.87 7.21 36.87
C LYS A 246 -2.77 8.57 36.18
N ALA A 247 -3.85 9.34 36.21
CA ALA A 247 -3.87 10.71 35.73
C ALA A 247 -2.80 11.56 36.44
N GLN A 248 -2.06 12.35 35.68
CA GLN A 248 -1.02 13.24 36.16
C GLN A 248 -1.15 14.59 35.42
N ASP A 249 -0.63 15.63 36.04
CA ASP A 249 -0.57 16.95 35.44
C ASP A 249 0.58 17.03 34.43
N MET A 250 0.29 17.54 33.23
CA MET A 250 1.24 17.68 32.13
C MET A 250 1.72 19.13 31.93
N ASP A 251 1.23 20.09 32.70
CA ASP A 251 1.54 21.52 32.48
C ASP A 251 3.04 21.80 32.61
N SER A 252 3.73 21.16 33.53
CA SER A 252 5.20 21.26 33.68
C SER A 252 5.92 20.86 32.39
N PHE A 253 5.47 19.80 31.69
CA PHE A 253 6.06 19.38 30.42
C PHE A 253 5.77 20.39 29.31
N TYR A 254 4.53 20.85 29.18
CA TYR A 254 4.16 21.79 28.13
C TYR A 254 4.90 23.13 28.27
N ASN A 255 5.09 23.59 29.50
CA ASN A 255 5.80 24.84 29.78
C ASN A 255 7.33 24.75 29.64
N ALA A 256 7.92 23.58 29.78
CA ALA A 256 9.37 23.38 29.62
C ALA A 256 9.83 23.26 28.17
N LEU A 257 8.91 23.05 27.22
CA LEU A 257 9.28 22.92 25.80
C LEU A 257 9.72 24.28 25.22
N PRO A 258 10.79 24.32 24.38
CA PRO A 258 11.29 25.55 23.75
C PRO A 258 10.38 26.08 22.61
N PHE A 259 9.23 25.45 22.39
CA PHE A 259 8.26 25.79 21.35
C PHE A 259 6.85 25.41 21.80
N THR A 260 5.85 26.00 21.14
CA THR A 260 4.44 25.65 21.37
C THR A 260 4.06 24.45 20.51
N LEU A 261 3.44 23.44 21.13
CA LEU A 261 2.91 22.28 20.42
C LEU A 261 1.75 22.67 19.50
N THR A 262 1.62 21.96 18.38
CA THR A 262 0.44 22.09 17.51
C THR A 262 -0.76 21.37 18.10
N ASN A 263 -1.98 21.72 17.66
CA ASN A 263 -3.20 21.06 18.14
C ASN A 263 -3.18 19.54 17.87
N SER A 264 -2.64 19.14 16.72
CA SER A 264 -2.52 17.70 16.38
C SER A 264 -1.52 16.97 17.27
N GLN A 265 -0.44 17.63 17.73
CA GLN A 265 0.51 17.05 18.69
C GLN A 265 -0.12 16.91 20.08
N LEU A 266 -0.81 17.95 20.56
CA LEU A 266 -1.55 17.91 21.83
C LEU A 266 -2.58 16.77 21.84
N THR A 267 -3.41 16.71 20.81
CA THR A 267 -4.40 15.63 20.67
C THR A 267 -3.74 14.25 20.66
N ALA A 268 -2.59 14.08 20.00
CA ALA A 268 -1.88 12.81 19.97
C ALA A 268 -1.30 12.43 21.34
N ILE A 269 -0.81 13.38 22.13
CA ILE A 269 -0.36 13.16 23.51
C ILE A 269 -1.55 12.75 24.39
N ASP A 270 -2.67 13.48 24.32
CA ASP A 270 -3.90 13.18 25.07
C ASP A 270 -4.46 11.80 24.72
N ASP A 271 -4.42 11.42 23.44
CA ASP A 271 -4.81 10.09 23.00
C ASP A 271 -3.93 9.00 23.64
N CYS A 272 -2.59 9.20 23.68
CA CYS A 272 -1.66 8.27 24.32
C CYS A 272 -1.95 8.18 25.82
N ILE A 273 -2.11 9.31 26.49
CA ILE A 273 -2.41 9.36 27.95
C ILE A 273 -3.71 8.62 28.26
N ARG A 274 -4.78 8.91 27.53
CA ARG A 274 -6.09 8.29 27.69
C ARG A 274 -6.04 6.78 27.48
N ASP A 275 -5.22 6.30 26.52
CA ASP A 275 -5.07 4.87 26.30
C ASP A 275 -4.24 4.19 27.39
N MET A 276 -3.20 4.85 27.92
CA MET A 276 -2.37 4.31 29.01
C MET A 276 -3.08 4.26 30.35
N GLN A 277 -4.19 4.94 30.51
CA GLN A 277 -5.08 4.89 31.69
C GLN A 277 -6.08 3.72 31.67
N LYS A 278 -6.22 3.03 30.52
CA LYS A 278 -7.13 1.87 30.38
C LYS A 278 -6.49 0.60 30.94
N GLU A 279 -7.31 -0.37 31.32
CA GLU A 279 -6.84 -1.71 31.73
C GLU A 279 -6.13 -2.45 30.58
N GLN A 280 -6.38 -2.08 29.36
CA GLN A 280 -5.78 -2.68 28.16
C GLN A 280 -4.53 -1.90 27.76
N PRO A 281 -3.45 -2.57 27.32
CA PRO A 281 -2.25 -1.88 26.90
C PRO A 281 -2.53 -1.02 25.68
N MET A 282 -2.02 0.21 25.69
CA MET A 282 -2.02 1.06 24.51
C MET A 282 -1.26 0.36 23.38
N ASN A 283 -1.82 0.32 22.18
CA ASN A 283 -1.14 -0.08 20.98
C ASN A 283 -1.45 0.97 19.88
N ARG A 284 -0.61 2.01 19.77
CA ARG A 284 -0.91 3.22 18.99
C ARG A 284 0.17 3.56 17.99
N LEU A 285 -0.26 3.93 16.78
CA LEU A 285 0.59 4.51 15.73
C LEU A 285 0.43 6.04 15.72
N VAL A 286 1.54 6.75 15.90
CA VAL A 286 1.63 8.19 15.64
C VAL A 286 2.24 8.38 14.26
N GLN A 287 1.42 8.83 13.34
CA GLN A 287 1.77 9.05 11.95
C GLN A 287 1.82 10.54 11.63
N GLY A 288 2.84 10.95 10.90
CA GLY A 288 2.97 12.35 10.49
C GLY A 288 4.14 12.52 9.54
N ASP A 289 4.08 13.57 8.76
CA ASP A 289 5.13 13.90 7.79
C ASP A 289 6.51 14.05 8.44
N VAL A 290 7.56 14.02 7.63
CA VAL A 290 8.93 14.29 8.10
C VAL A 290 8.96 15.67 8.76
N GLY A 291 9.43 15.72 10.04
CA GLY A 291 9.48 16.97 10.81
C GLY A 291 8.14 17.47 11.37
N SER A 292 7.10 16.63 11.43
CA SER A 292 5.82 16.95 12.11
C SER A 292 5.94 16.96 13.65
N GLY A 293 7.11 16.63 14.22
CA GLY A 293 7.35 16.63 15.65
C GLY A 293 6.88 15.39 16.41
N LYS A 294 6.90 14.20 15.77
CA LYS A 294 6.59 12.92 16.41
C LYS A 294 7.39 12.67 17.69
N THR A 295 8.65 13.11 17.73
CA THR A 295 9.52 12.99 18.90
C THR A 295 9.00 13.79 20.11
N ALA A 296 8.31 14.93 19.88
CA ALA A 296 7.68 15.67 20.97
C ALA A 296 6.49 14.91 21.58
N VAL A 297 5.71 14.18 20.75
CA VAL A 297 4.65 13.29 21.24
C VAL A 297 5.24 12.13 22.04
N ALA A 298 6.33 11.53 21.56
CA ALA A 298 7.07 10.49 22.29
C ALA A 298 7.61 10.99 23.64
N ALA A 299 8.13 12.22 23.69
CA ALA A 299 8.61 12.86 24.93
C ALA A 299 7.45 13.07 25.93
N GLY A 300 6.29 13.56 25.47
CA GLY A 300 5.11 13.74 26.33
C GLY A 300 4.60 12.42 26.90
N ALA A 301 4.54 11.37 26.09
CA ALA A 301 4.17 10.03 26.54
C ALA A 301 5.20 9.47 27.55
N ALA A 302 6.50 9.66 27.30
CA ALA A 302 7.56 9.21 28.22
C ALA A 302 7.56 9.98 29.54
N TYR A 303 7.27 11.28 29.52
CA TYR A 303 7.14 12.09 30.74
C TYR A 303 5.96 11.61 31.59
N PHE A 304 4.80 11.36 30.99
CA PHE A 304 3.64 10.82 31.69
C PHE A 304 3.94 9.46 32.38
N VAL A 305 4.68 8.58 31.69
CA VAL A 305 5.14 7.29 32.25
C VAL A 305 6.10 7.50 33.42
N TYR A 306 7.03 8.47 33.32
CA TYR A 306 7.95 8.83 34.41
C TYR A 306 7.21 9.32 35.65
N GLN A 307 6.21 10.19 35.51
CA GLN A 307 5.40 10.69 36.64
C GLN A 307 4.67 9.55 37.38
N ASN A 308 4.43 8.43 36.71
CA ASN A 308 3.87 7.21 37.29
C ASN A 308 4.94 6.24 37.85
N GLY A 309 6.21 6.67 37.95
CA GLY A 309 7.32 5.87 38.51
C GLY A 309 7.71 4.68 37.63
N CYS A 310 7.46 4.76 36.32
CA CYS A 310 7.74 3.72 35.36
C CYS A 310 8.79 4.15 34.34
N GLN A 311 9.28 3.19 33.54
CA GLN A 311 10.33 3.40 32.55
C GLN A 311 9.80 3.31 31.11
N THR A 312 10.47 4.02 30.21
CA THR A 312 10.21 4.02 28.77
C THR A 312 11.44 3.55 27.99
N ALA A 313 11.26 2.70 26.96
CA ALA A 313 12.29 2.33 26.02
C ALA A 313 11.94 2.85 24.61
N LEU A 314 12.82 3.63 23.98
CA LEU A 314 12.69 4.07 22.60
C LEU A 314 13.74 3.38 21.73
N MET A 315 13.28 2.62 20.75
CA MET A 315 14.13 1.91 19.80
C MET A 315 14.17 2.62 18.45
N ALA A 316 15.37 2.95 17.98
CA ALA A 316 15.64 3.55 16.68
C ALA A 316 16.37 2.55 15.75
N PRO A 317 16.15 2.61 14.42
CA PRO A 317 16.72 1.65 13.49
C PRO A 317 18.24 1.77 13.29
N THR A 318 18.82 2.93 13.56
CA THR A 318 20.26 3.20 13.42
C THR A 318 20.81 3.92 14.63
N GLU A 319 22.13 3.83 14.85
CA GLU A 319 22.79 4.50 15.96
C GLU A 319 22.69 6.02 15.87
N ILE A 320 22.86 6.57 14.67
CA ILE A 320 22.72 8.02 14.43
C ILE A 320 21.33 8.54 14.81
N LEU A 321 20.28 7.80 14.48
CA LEU A 321 18.91 8.15 14.88
C LEU A 321 18.70 7.99 16.38
N ALA A 322 19.30 6.97 17.00
CA ALA A 322 19.23 6.78 18.45
C ALA A 322 19.91 7.96 19.17
N GLU A 323 21.06 8.40 18.72
CA GLU A 323 21.76 9.58 19.25
C GLU A 323 20.93 10.85 19.07
N GLN A 324 20.35 11.05 17.89
CA GLN A 324 19.49 12.21 17.64
C GLN A 324 18.25 12.22 18.54
N HIS A 325 17.58 11.07 18.72
CA HIS A 325 16.47 10.96 19.66
C HIS A 325 16.91 11.17 21.09
N TYR A 326 18.09 10.64 21.48
CA TYR A 326 18.66 10.83 22.80
C TYR A 326 18.88 12.31 23.10
N GLU A 327 19.58 13.04 22.24
CA GLU A 327 19.84 14.46 22.43
C GLU A 327 18.53 15.28 22.50
N THR A 328 17.56 14.95 21.64
CA THR A 328 16.25 15.62 21.64
C THR A 328 15.47 15.36 22.93
N LEU A 329 15.35 14.09 23.34
CA LEU A 329 14.63 13.71 24.57
C LEU A 329 15.34 14.22 25.80
N LYS A 330 16.67 14.19 25.84
CA LYS A 330 17.48 14.77 26.90
C LYS A 330 17.19 16.26 27.07
N GLY A 331 17.20 17.01 25.96
CA GLY A 331 16.87 18.44 25.98
C GLY A 331 15.48 18.78 26.49
N PHE A 332 14.48 17.91 26.23
CA PHE A 332 13.09 18.14 26.68
C PHE A 332 12.84 17.64 28.10
N LEU A 333 13.49 16.55 28.53
CA LEU A 333 13.12 15.82 29.74
C LEU A 333 14.06 16.05 30.91
N GLU A 334 15.37 16.26 30.71
CA GLU A 334 16.31 16.51 31.82
C GLU A 334 15.98 17.76 32.64
N PRO A 335 15.52 18.89 32.04
CA PRO A 335 15.07 20.06 32.83
C PRO A 335 13.92 19.73 33.80
N LEU A 336 13.19 18.64 33.53
CA LEU A 336 12.08 18.13 34.35
C LEU A 336 12.53 17.03 35.36
N GLY A 337 13.84 16.78 35.48
CA GLY A 337 14.41 15.79 36.39
C GLY A 337 14.37 14.34 35.85
N VAL A 338 14.02 14.14 34.57
CA VAL A 338 13.96 12.80 33.96
C VAL A 338 15.32 12.44 33.36
N LYS A 339 15.99 11.44 33.93
CA LYS A 339 17.28 10.96 33.40
C LYS A 339 17.06 10.08 32.16
N VAL A 340 17.75 10.44 31.09
CA VAL A 340 17.72 9.73 29.80
C VAL A 340 19.05 8.99 29.59
N ALA A 341 19.03 7.76 29.11
CA ALA A 341 20.21 6.97 28.79
C ALA A 341 20.25 6.59 27.31
N LEU A 342 21.46 6.57 26.74
CA LEU A 342 21.72 6.04 25.39
C LEU A 342 22.34 4.64 25.51
N LEU A 343 21.87 3.69 24.66
CA LEU A 343 22.43 2.33 24.58
C LEU A 343 22.55 1.88 23.14
N THR A 344 23.76 1.95 22.58
CA THR A 344 24.05 1.59 21.18
C THR A 344 25.14 0.52 21.08
N GLY A 345 25.32 -0.03 19.87
CA GLY A 345 26.30 -1.06 19.58
C GLY A 345 27.74 -0.57 19.66
N SER A 346 28.02 0.67 19.29
CA SER A 346 29.36 1.31 19.27
C SER A 346 29.93 1.64 20.65
N MET A 347 29.09 1.74 21.69
CA MET A 347 29.53 2.05 23.06
C MET A 347 30.50 1.00 23.62
N THR A 348 31.45 1.42 24.45
CA THR A 348 32.37 0.52 25.14
C THR A 348 31.65 -0.43 26.11
N ALA A 349 32.25 -1.57 26.39
CA ALA A 349 31.67 -2.56 27.33
C ALA A 349 31.42 -1.97 28.72
N LYS A 350 32.31 -1.06 29.19
CA LYS A 350 32.17 -0.37 30.50
C LYS A 350 30.97 0.58 30.49
N GLN A 351 30.80 1.36 29.45
CA GLN A 351 29.63 2.26 29.29
C GLN A 351 28.32 1.48 29.23
N LYS A 352 28.28 0.41 28.41
CA LYS A 352 27.09 -0.46 28.33
C LYS A 352 26.71 -1.06 29.67
N LYS A 353 27.72 -1.50 30.46
CA LYS A 353 27.48 -2.05 31.79
C LYS A 353 26.85 -1.02 32.73
N LEU A 354 27.42 0.19 32.82
CA LEU A 354 26.89 1.27 33.65
C LEU A 354 25.44 1.63 33.28
N VAL A 355 25.15 1.77 31.99
CA VAL A 355 23.79 2.07 31.53
C VAL A 355 22.82 0.94 31.89
N LYS A 356 23.20 -0.33 31.70
CA LYS A 356 22.37 -1.49 32.06
C LYS A 356 22.08 -1.56 33.56
N GLU A 357 23.07 -1.33 34.40
CA GLU A 357 22.91 -1.27 35.86
C GLU A 357 21.97 -0.13 36.27
N GLY A 358 22.08 1.05 35.63
CA GLY A 358 21.18 2.17 35.89
C GLY A 358 19.75 1.96 35.42
N LEU A 359 19.53 1.16 34.35
CA LEU A 359 18.20 0.76 33.92
C LEU A 359 17.58 -0.27 34.88
N GLU A 360 18.35 -1.24 35.33
CA GLU A 360 17.90 -2.26 36.28
C GLU A 360 17.62 -1.69 37.68
N SER A 361 18.39 -0.69 38.14
CA SER A 361 18.12 0.03 39.38
C SER A 361 16.93 1.00 39.27
N GLY A 362 16.59 1.46 38.07
CA GLY A 362 15.58 2.48 37.82
C GLY A 362 16.10 3.91 37.92
N GLU A 363 17.42 4.12 37.89
CA GLU A 363 18.05 5.45 37.87
C GLU A 363 17.71 6.18 36.58
N TYR A 364 17.74 5.48 35.42
CA TYR A 364 17.31 6.01 34.14
C TYR A 364 15.82 5.69 33.90
N ALA A 365 15.05 6.74 33.69
CA ALA A 365 13.62 6.62 33.42
C ALA A 365 13.33 6.38 31.92
N VAL A 366 14.20 6.88 31.05
CA VAL A 366 14.07 6.73 29.59
C VAL A 366 15.36 6.13 29.02
N ALA A 367 15.24 5.04 28.27
CA ALA A 367 16.31 4.44 27.49
C ALA A 367 16.09 4.66 26.00
N VAL A 368 17.05 5.23 25.30
CA VAL A 368 17.06 5.35 23.85
C VAL A 368 18.16 4.45 23.30
N GLY A 369 17.91 3.71 22.25
CA GLY A 369 18.96 2.88 21.67
C GLY A 369 18.53 2.11 20.43
N THR A 370 19.41 1.20 20.01
CA THR A 370 19.19 0.31 18.87
C THR A 370 18.86 -1.11 19.35
N HIS A 371 19.17 -2.12 18.56
CA HIS A 371 19.03 -3.53 18.93
C HIS A 371 19.71 -3.91 20.28
N ALA A 372 20.60 -3.08 20.79
CA ALA A 372 21.22 -3.29 22.12
C ALA A 372 20.18 -3.30 23.25
N LEU A 373 19.05 -2.58 23.10
CA LEU A 373 17.95 -2.61 24.07
C LEU A 373 17.24 -3.96 24.12
N VAL A 374 17.26 -4.72 23.03
CA VAL A 374 16.57 -6.02 22.91
C VAL A 374 17.39 -7.16 23.53
N GLN A 375 18.72 -7.01 23.68
CA GLN A 375 19.61 -8.04 24.24
C GLN A 375 19.10 -8.58 25.59
N GLN A 376 19.19 -9.87 25.82
CA GLN A 376 18.76 -10.50 27.08
C GLN A 376 19.42 -9.91 28.33
N THR A 377 20.64 -9.41 28.19
CA THR A 377 21.40 -8.78 29.27
C THR A 377 20.91 -7.37 29.68
N THR A 378 20.00 -6.77 28.91
CA THR A 378 19.39 -5.47 29.24
C THR A 378 18.09 -5.71 29.99
N LYS A 379 18.03 -5.28 31.23
CA LYS A 379 16.85 -5.42 32.10
C LYS A 379 16.36 -4.05 32.54
N PHE A 380 15.06 -3.94 32.75
CA PHE A 380 14.40 -2.74 33.26
C PHE A 380 13.78 -3.05 34.62
N LYS A 381 13.74 -2.06 35.50
CA LYS A 381 13.08 -2.20 36.81
C LYS A 381 11.55 -2.25 36.64
N LYS A 382 10.97 -1.38 35.83
CA LYS A 382 9.53 -1.30 35.58
C LYS A 382 9.24 -0.68 34.21
N LEU A 383 9.40 -1.45 33.15
CA LEU A 383 9.15 -0.98 31.77
C LEU A 383 7.65 -0.96 31.50
N ALA A 384 7.08 0.24 31.29
CA ALA A 384 5.66 0.42 31.00
C ALA A 384 5.36 0.92 29.59
N LEU A 385 6.33 1.52 28.90
CA LEU A 385 6.15 2.04 27.54
C LEU A 385 7.31 1.64 26.63
N VAL A 386 6.97 1.09 25.48
CA VAL A 386 7.91 0.80 24.39
C VAL A 386 7.55 1.67 23.19
N ILE A 387 8.51 2.46 22.72
CA ILE A 387 8.39 3.32 21.55
C ILE A 387 9.29 2.75 20.45
N THR A 388 8.75 2.59 19.24
CA THR A 388 9.53 2.18 18.06
C THR A 388 9.40 3.24 16.96
N ASP A 389 10.53 3.72 16.46
CA ASP A 389 10.57 4.64 15.31
C ASP A 389 10.81 3.85 14.03
N GLU A 390 10.10 4.21 12.93
CA GLU A 390 10.17 3.55 11.62
C GLU A 390 9.99 2.03 11.69
N GLN A 391 8.84 1.59 12.21
CA GLN A 391 8.51 0.19 12.51
C GLN A 391 8.84 -0.80 11.38
N HIS A 392 8.69 -0.39 10.12
CA HIS A 392 8.93 -1.24 8.95
C HIS A 392 10.40 -1.70 8.79
N ARG A 393 11.32 -1.10 9.54
CA ARG A 393 12.74 -1.45 9.55
C ARG A 393 13.11 -2.48 10.62
N PHE A 394 12.15 -2.91 11.44
CA PHE A 394 12.35 -3.91 12.49
C PHE A 394 11.60 -5.20 12.21
N GLY A 395 12.24 -6.33 12.45
CA GLY A 395 11.59 -7.64 12.42
C GLY A 395 10.52 -7.79 13.53
N VAL A 396 9.53 -8.63 13.28
CA VAL A 396 8.46 -8.93 14.25
C VAL A 396 9.06 -9.45 15.57
N GLU A 397 10.07 -10.31 15.49
CA GLU A 397 10.77 -10.90 16.64
C GLU A 397 11.46 -9.86 17.52
N GLN A 398 12.09 -8.86 16.94
CA GLN A 398 12.79 -7.81 17.69
C GLN A 398 11.80 -6.95 18.50
N ARG A 399 10.65 -6.62 17.91
CA ARG A 399 9.58 -5.87 18.58
C ARG A 399 8.96 -6.68 19.72
N ALA A 400 8.69 -7.96 19.49
CA ALA A 400 8.19 -8.86 20.51
C ALA A 400 9.20 -9.02 21.66
N ALA A 401 10.48 -9.18 21.36
CA ALA A 401 11.55 -9.30 22.35
C ALA A 401 11.75 -8.03 23.20
N LEU A 402 11.52 -6.81 22.65
CA LEU A 402 11.53 -5.60 23.47
C LEU A 402 10.29 -5.50 24.36
N ALA A 403 9.13 -5.85 23.84
CA ALA A 403 7.89 -5.86 24.61
C ALA A 403 7.91 -6.90 25.75
N SER A 404 8.57 -8.04 25.57
CA SER A 404 8.68 -9.08 26.61
C SER A 404 9.56 -8.70 27.81
N LYS A 405 10.24 -7.53 27.78
CA LYS A 405 11.03 -7.00 28.90
C LYS A 405 10.19 -6.30 29.98
N GLY A 406 8.92 -6.06 29.72
CA GLY A 406 7.93 -5.56 30.66
C GLY A 406 6.74 -6.49 30.77
N GLU A 407 5.93 -6.31 31.80
CA GLU A 407 4.67 -7.02 31.96
C GLU A 407 3.61 -6.41 31.04
N ASN A 408 3.55 -6.86 29.78
CA ASN A 408 2.65 -6.37 28.73
C ASN A 408 2.61 -4.83 28.60
N PRO A 409 3.75 -4.19 28.25
CA PRO A 409 3.88 -2.74 28.24
C PRO A 409 3.04 -2.10 27.15
N HIS A 410 2.71 -0.82 27.33
CA HIS A 410 2.12 0.02 26.28
C HIS A 410 3.08 0.14 25.10
N LYS A 411 2.52 0.19 23.88
CA LYS A 411 3.30 0.27 22.63
C LYS A 411 2.93 1.54 21.86
N LEU A 412 3.94 2.32 21.54
CA LEU A 412 3.83 3.50 20.69
C LEU A 412 4.71 3.30 19.46
N VAL A 413 4.12 3.36 18.30
CA VAL A 413 4.83 3.26 17.02
C VAL A 413 4.85 4.63 16.37
N MET A 414 6.00 5.05 15.84
CA MET A 414 6.12 6.26 15.06
C MET A 414 6.44 5.92 13.60
N SER A 415 5.82 6.64 12.66
CA SER A 415 6.14 6.50 11.23
C SER A 415 6.18 7.85 10.53
N ALA A 416 7.22 8.07 9.73
CA ALA A 416 7.34 9.23 8.86
C ALA A 416 6.80 8.96 7.44
N THR A 417 6.40 7.71 7.14
CA THR A 417 5.68 7.42 5.91
C THR A 417 4.22 7.81 6.08
N PRO A 418 3.74 8.85 5.40
CA PRO A 418 2.32 9.15 5.40
C PRO A 418 1.60 8.09 4.57
N ILE A 419 1.00 7.10 5.23
CA ILE A 419 0.12 6.10 4.61
C ILE A 419 -1.31 6.62 4.77
N PRO A 420 -2.17 6.57 3.75
CA PRO A 420 -3.57 6.93 3.91
C PRO A 420 -4.19 6.25 5.13
N ARG A 421 -4.92 7.01 5.97
CA ARG A 421 -5.44 6.52 7.26
C ARG A 421 -6.20 5.21 7.14
N THR A 422 -6.96 5.06 6.08
CA THR A 422 -7.73 3.86 5.77
C THR A 422 -6.84 2.66 5.51
N LEU A 423 -5.77 2.84 4.74
CA LEU A 423 -4.79 1.80 4.45
C LEU A 423 -3.95 1.47 5.70
N ALA A 424 -3.58 2.48 6.49
CA ALA A 424 -2.86 2.28 7.75
C ALA A 424 -3.67 1.44 8.75
N LEU A 425 -5.00 1.64 8.84
CA LEU A 425 -5.89 0.82 9.66
C LEU A 425 -5.98 -0.63 9.19
N MET A 426 -5.74 -0.90 7.90
CA MET A 426 -5.72 -2.25 7.37
C MET A 426 -4.38 -2.95 7.57
N ILE A 427 -3.28 -2.24 7.30
CA ILE A 427 -1.92 -2.78 7.45
C ILE A 427 -1.59 -3.03 8.92
N TYR A 428 -2.06 -2.14 9.79
CA TYR A 428 -1.78 -2.14 11.22
C TYR A 428 -3.03 -2.39 12.06
N GLY A 429 -3.92 -3.26 11.60
CA GLY A 429 -5.28 -3.48 12.11
C GLY A 429 -5.48 -3.56 13.63
N ASP A 430 -4.41 -3.81 14.38
CA ASP A 430 -4.36 -3.82 15.85
C ASP A 430 -3.96 -2.47 16.47
N LEU A 431 -3.50 -1.47 15.67
CA LEU A 431 -3.06 -0.16 16.16
C LEU A 431 -4.21 0.88 16.14
N ASP A 432 -4.30 1.68 17.19
CA ASP A 432 -5.03 2.95 17.16
C ASP A 432 -4.17 4.02 16.50
N ILE A 433 -4.75 4.95 15.73
CA ILE A 433 -3.99 5.88 14.90
C ILE A 433 -4.23 7.32 15.34
N SER A 434 -3.13 8.05 15.62
CA SER A 434 -3.11 9.52 15.75
C SER A 434 -2.32 10.11 14.60
N VAL A 435 -2.92 11.07 13.88
CA VAL A 435 -2.33 11.69 12.68
C VAL A 435 -1.92 13.13 12.98
N LEU A 436 -0.62 13.45 12.77
CA LEU A 436 -0.09 14.80 12.87
C LEU A 436 -0.21 15.49 11.51
N LYS A 437 -1.27 16.27 11.33
CA LYS A 437 -1.56 16.98 10.07
C LYS A 437 -0.85 18.33 9.95
N GLU A 438 -0.48 18.92 11.08
CA GLU A 438 0.10 20.24 11.16
C GLU A 438 1.61 20.16 11.22
N LEU A 439 2.28 21.05 10.50
CA LEU A 439 3.72 21.24 10.65
C LEU A 439 3.98 22.31 11.72
N PRO A 440 5.07 22.19 12.54
CA PRO A 440 5.46 23.21 13.50
C PRO A 440 5.70 24.56 12.83
N LYS A 441 5.39 25.64 13.57
CA LYS A 441 5.61 27.02 13.10
C LYS A 441 7.11 27.24 12.73
N GLY A 442 7.34 27.93 11.61
CA GLY A 442 8.69 28.30 11.14
C GLY A 442 9.27 27.38 10.07
N ARG A 443 8.66 26.25 9.76
CA ARG A 443 9.09 25.41 8.65
C ARG A 443 8.62 25.99 7.31
N GLN A 444 9.55 26.19 6.39
CA GLN A 444 9.24 26.68 5.05
C GLN A 444 8.92 25.52 4.09
N PRO A 445 7.95 25.70 3.16
CA PRO A 445 7.68 24.70 2.13
C PRO A 445 8.90 24.55 1.22
N VAL A 446 9.18 23.32 0.79
CA VAL A 446 10.25 23.02 -0.17
C VAL A 446 9.71 23.20 -1.59
N GLU A 447 10.31 24.10 -2.34
CA GLU A 447 9.99 24.30 -3.76
C GLU A 447 10.47 23.09 -4.57
N THR A 448 9.58 22.43 -5.30
CA THR A 448 9.91 21.20 -6.03
C THR A 448 9.75 21.39 -7.53
N TYR A 449 10.79 21.06 -8.28
CA TYR A 449 10.86 21.20 -9.72
C TYR A 449 11.11 19.84 -10.38
N ALA A 450 10.25 19.43 -11.30
CA ALA A 450 10.47 18.25 -12.14
C ALA A 450 11.00 18.71 -13.51
N VAL A 451 12.20 18.28 -13.87
CA VAL A 451 12.88 18.71 -15.08
C VAL A 451 13.42 17.52 -15.88
N THR A 452 13.60 17.72 -17.19
CA THR A 452 14.25 16.71 -18.05
C THR A 452 15.77 16.82 -17.96
N GLY A 453 16.48 15.75 -18.31
CA GLY A 453 17.93 15.72 -18.31
C GLY A 453 18.61 16.81 -19.17
N LYS A 454 17.89 17.38 -20.15
CA LYS A 454 18.36 18.54 -20.91
C LYS A 454 18.64 19.77 -20.05
N LEU A 455 18.00 19.88 -18.90
CA LEU A 455 18.17 20.99 -17.95
C LEU A 455 19.13 20.67 -16.79
N ARG A 456 19.83 19.50 -16.84
CA ARG A 456 20.74 19.04 -15.76
C ARG A 456 21.84 20.07 -15.45
N GLU A 457 22.49 20.65 -16.45
CA GLU A 457 23.51 21.68 -16.23
C GLU A 457 22.93 22.93 -15.56
N ARG A 458 21.73 23.32 -15.95
CA ARG A 458 21.03 24.45 -15.30
C ARG A 458 20.69 24.13 -13.84
N ALA A 459 20.28 22.89 -13.55
CA ALA A 459 20.05 22.44 -12.19
C ALA A 459 21.33 22.49 -11.36
N PHE A 460 22.47 22.03 -11.88
CA PHE A 460 23.75 22.09 -11.19
C PHE A 460 24.24 23.53 -10.97
N ASN A 461 24.04 24.41 -11.91
CA ASN A 461 24.33 25.84 -11.71
C ASN A 461 23.44 26.47 -10.63
N TYR A 462 22.21 25.97 -10.46
CA TYR A 462 21.33 26.38 -9.38
C TYR A 462 21.80 25.83 -8.03
N VAL A 463 22.35 24.59 -7.97
CA VAL A 463 23.00 24.05 -6.78
C VAL A 463 24.19 24.93 -6.36
N LYS A 464 25.07 25.33 -7.30
CA LYS A 464 26.22 26.20 -7.02
C LYS A 464 25.82 27.48 -6.32
N LYS A 465 24.70 28.09 -6.71
CA LYS A 465 24.18 29.28 -6.05
C LYS A 465 23.96 29.10 -4.56
N TYR A 466 23.41 27.93 -4.16
CA TYR A 466 23.22 27.61 -2.75
C TYR A 466 24.55 27.37 -2.04
N LEU A 467 25.50 26.69 -2.69
CA LEU A 467 26.81 26.44 -2.15
C LEU A 467 27.62 27.76 -1.96
N ASP A 468 27.55 28.68 -2.91
CA ASP A 468 28.16 30.01 -2.84
C ASP A 468 27.59 30.85 -1.69
N GLU A 469 26.32 30.64 -1.32
CA GLU A 469 25.68 31.25 -0.16
C GLU A 469 26.06 30.56 1.16
N GLY A 470 26.98 29.60 1.14
CA GLY A 470 27.39 28.81 2.32
C GLY A 470 26.35 27.81 2.76
N ARG A 471 25.48 27.33 1.84
CA ARG A 471 24.52 26.25 2.10
C ARG A 471 25.11 24.93 1.66
N GLN A 472 24.46 23.85 2.13
CA GLN A 472 24.86 22.50 1.79
C GLN A 472 23.76 21.85 0.92
N GLY A 473 24.14 20.83 0.15
CA GLY A 473 23.24 20.15 -0.76
C GLY A 473 23.41 18.64 -0.84
N TYR A 474 22.40 18.00 -1.39
CA TYR A 474 22.40 16.55 -1.69
C TYR A 474 22.25 16.33 -3.19
N ILE A 475 22.95 15.33 -3.73
CA ILE A 475 22.64 14.70 -5.02
C ILE A 475 22.36 13.23 -4.74
N VAL A 476 21.14 12.78 -5.01
CA VAL A 476 20.71 11.41 -4.74
C VAL A 476 20.60 10.68 -6.08
N CYS A 477 21.26 9.51 -6.16
CA CYS A 477 21.23 8.63 -7.32
C CYS A 477 20.43 7.35 -7.00
N PRO A 478 19.60 6.83 -7.93
CA PRO A 478 18.93 5.56 -7.74
C PRO A 478 19.94 4.41 -7.73
N MET A 479 19.67 3.38 -6.93
CA MET A 479 20.30 2.07 -7.03
C MET A 479 19.24 1.09 -7.51
N ILE A 480 19.51 0.36 -8.60
CA ILE A 480 18.55 -0.60 -9.19
C ILE A 480 18.61 -1.91 -8.43
N GLU A 481 19.84 -2.35 -8.09
CA GLU A 481 20.13 -3.52 -7.26
C GLU A 481 21.40 -3.23 -6.45
N GLU A 482 21.67 -3.98 -5.38
CA GLU A 482 22.98 -3.90 -4.69
C GLU A 482 24.09 -4.58 -5.52
N SER A 483 24.16 -4.27 -6.83
CA SER A 483 25.17 -4.80 -7.74
C SER A 483 26.48 -4.00 -7.65
N ASP A 484 27.60 -4.66 -7.94
CA ASP A 484 28.90 -4.01 -7.95
C ASP A 484 29.01 -2.95 -9.07
N MET A 485 28.29 -3.14 -10.17
CA MET A 485 28.26 -2.21 -11.32
C MET A 485 27.58 -0.88 -10.95
N ASP A 486 26.42 -0.92 -10.31
CA ASP A 486 25.69 0.29 -9.90
C ASP A 486 26.49 1.12 -8.89
N LEU A 487 27.21 0.46 -7.99
CA LEU A 487 28.06 1.12 -7.01
C LEU A 487 29.27 1.79 -7.66
N GLN A 488 29.87 1.15 -8.67
CA GLN A 488 30.94 1.69 -9.47
C GLN A 488 30.47 2.95 -10.22
N ASP A 489 29.25 2.94 -10.72
CA ASP A 489 28.66 4.08 -11.42
C ASP A 489 28.46 5.29 -10.50
N VAL A 490 27.94 5.11 -9.29
CA VAL A 490 27.78 6.20 -8.32
C VAL A 490 29.13 6.77 -7.85
N LYS A 491 30.14 5.93 -7.62
CA LYS A 491 31.50 6.36 -7.28
C LYS A 491 32.14 7.14 -8.41
N THR A 492 32.01 6.63 -9.65
CA THR A 492 32.52 7.29 -10.86
C THR A 492 31.81 8.62 -11.09
N TYR A 493 30.51 8.65 -10.88
CA TYR A 493 29.70 9.86 -10.98
C TYR A 493 30.10 10.93 -9.95
N ALA A 494 30.24 10.54 -8.67
CA ALA A 494 30.71 11.44 -7.63
C ALA A 494 32.11 12.00 -7.93
N LYS A 495 33.03 11.15 -8.39
CA LYS A 495 34.37 11.56 -8.80
C LYS A 495 34.34 12.52 -9.99
N LYS A 496 33.50 12.24 -11.01
CA LYS A 496 33.34 13.14 -12.16
C LYS A 496 32.82 14.50 -11.71
N LEU A 497 31.80 14.56 -10.83
CA LEU A 497 31.24 15.80 -10.31
C LEU A 497 32.28 16.60 -9.53
N SER A 498 33.08 15.96 -8.67
CA SER A 498 34.12 16.62 -7.88
C SER A 498 35.28 17.13 -8.74
N GLN A 499 35.57 16.49 -9.86
CA GLN A 499 36.67 16.90 -10.76
C GLN A 499 36.26 17.91 -11.84
N SER A 500 34.96 18.06 -12.09
CA SER A 500 34.45 18.93 -13.16
C SER A 500 33.49 20.01 -12.63
N THR A 501 32.24 19.65 -12.46
CA THR A 501 31.16 20.62 -12.17
C THR A 501 31.30 21.29 -10.82
N PHE A 502 31.72 20.56 -9.80
CA PHE A 502 31.83 21.04 -8.41
C PHE A 502 33.27 20.98 -7.90
N LYS A 503 34.25 21.27 -8.76
CA LYS A 503 35.71 21.25 -8.41
C LYS A 503 36.10 22.21 -7.30
N ASP A 504 35.34 23.29 -7.12
CA ASP A 504 35.61 24.34 -6.15
C ASP A 504 34.93 24.07 -4.79
N TYR A 505 34.23 22.94 -4.64
CA TYR A 505 33.48 22.55 -3.44
C TYR A 505 33.92 21.18 -2.93
N THR A 506 33.75 20.96 -1.64
CA THR A 506 34.04 19.65 -1.03
C THR A 506 32.86 18.68 -1.26
N VAL A 507 33.09 17.68 -2.11
CA VAL A 507 32.11 16.67 -2.44
C VAL A 507 32.36 15.40 -1.63
N GLY A 508 31.38 15.00 -0.79
CA GLY A 508 31.36 13.74 -0.06
C GLY A 508 30.57 12.66 -0.81
N LEU A 509 30.84 11.38 -0.48
CA LEU A 509 30.14 10.23 -1.03
C LEU A 509 29.60 9.35 0.10
N LEU A 510 28.30 8.96 0.02
CA LEU A 510 27.65 8.07 0.96
C LEU A 510 26.87 6.97 0.23
N HIS A 511 27.15 5.69 0.54
CA HIS A 511 26.47 4.57 -0.08
C HIS A 511 26.26 3.37 0.86
N GLY A 512 25.35 2.44 0.50
CA GLY A 512 24.92 1.32 1.33
C GLY A 512 26.02 0.40 1.84
N ARG A 513 27.05 0.14 1.03
CA ARG A 513 28.16 -0.81 1.35
C ARG A 513 29.28 -0.22 2.22
N MET A 514 29.20 1.03 2.61
CA MET A 514 30.13 1.58 3.60
C MET A 514 29.89 0.94 4.96
N SER A 515 30.96 0.75 5.74
CA SER A 515 30.82 0.33 7.13
C SER A 515 30.03 1.36 7.95
N GLY A 516 29.44 0.95 9.07
CA GLY A 516 28.70 1.83 9.95
C GLY A 516 29.54 3.06 10.36
N THR A 517 30.78 2.82 10.77
CA THR A 517 31.74 3.86 11.16
C THR A 517 32.07 4.84 10.03
N GLN A 518 32.24 4.36 8.80
CA GLN A 518 32.49 5.22 7.64
C GLN A 518 31.26 6.09 7.31
N LYS A 519 30.05 5.53 7.37
CA LYS A 519 28.80 6.29 7.17
C LYS A 519 28.65 7.40 8.20
N GLU A 520 28.93 7.06 9.46
CA GLU A 520 28.88 7.99 10.58
C GLU A 520 29.89 9.13 10.41
N GLN A 521 31.13 8.82 10.05
CA GLN A 521 32.16 9.83 9.81
C GLN A 521 31.75 10.79 8.69
N VAL A 522 31.29 10.29 7.54
CA VAL A 522 30.86 11.14 6.42
C VAL A 522 29.67 12.02 6.81
N MET A 523 28.71 11.48 7.55
CA MET A 523 27.55 12.25 8.00
C MET A 523 27.91 13.31 9.05
N ASN A 524 28.88 13.03 9.95
CA ASN A 524 29.39 13.99 10.90
C ASN A 524 30.15 15.10 10.19
N ASP A 525 31.03 14.77 9.23
CA ASP A 525 31.76 15.76 8.43
C ASP A 525 30.80 16.64 7.61
N PHE A 526 29.68 16.08 7.13
CA PHE A 526 28.61 16.83 6.45
C PHE A 526 27.86 17.74 7.45
N LYS A 527 27.53 17.26 8.64
CA LYS A 527 26.87 18.05 9.70
C LYS A 527 27.75 19.19 10.19
N GLU A 528 29.06 18.96 10.31
CA GLU A 528 30.07 19.98 10.72
C GLU A 528 30.45 20.92 9.58
N HIS A 529 29.80 20.84 8.42
CA HIS A 529 30.08 21.68 7.24
C HIS A 529 31.50 21.53 6.69
N LYS A 530 32.13 20.35 6.82
CA LYS A 530 33.38 19.99 6.14
C LYS A 530 33.11 19.48 4.71
N ILE A 531 31.91 19.11 4.42
CA ILE A 531 31.41 18.69 3.11
C ILE A 531 30.30 19.65 2.69
N ASP A 532 30.41 20.22 1.50
CA ASP A 532 29.43 21.17 0.95
C ASP A 532 28.30 20.42 0.19
N LEU A 533 28.67 19.38 -0.55
CA LEU A 533 27.76 18.62 -1.38
C LEU A 533 27.90 17.11 -1.12
N LEU A 534 26.83 16.45 -0.72
CA LEU A 534 26.83 15.01 -0.47
C LEU A 534 26.16 14.24 -1.61
N VAL A 535 26.96 13.48 -2.35
CA VAL A 535 26.45 12.53 -3.36
C VAL A 535 26.10 11.23 -2.64
N SER A 536 24.88 10.75 -2.80
CA SER A 536 24.42 9.57 -2.06
C SER A 536 23.50 8.68 -2.90
N THR A 537 23.39 7.42 -2.46
CA THR A 537 22.28 6.53 -2.83
C THR A 537 21.09 6.76 -1.88
N THR A 538 20.08 5.89 -1.93
CA THR A 538 18.88 5.92 -1.05
C THR A 538 19.19 5.87 0.45
N VAL A 539 20.43 5.61 0.85
CA VAL A 539 20.88 5.57 2.27
C VAL A 539 20.60 6.88 3.02
N VAL A 540 20.51 8.02 2.32
CA VAL A 540 20.14 9.33 2.92
C VAL A 540 18.68 9.35 3.44
N GLU A 541 17.85 8.39 3.09
CA GLU A 541 16.52 8.23 3.74
C GLU A 541 16.63 8.05 5.26
N VAL A 542 17.81 7.69 5.77
CA VAL A 542 18.07 7.49 7.20
C VAL A 542 18.34 8.83 7.89
N GLY A 543 17.37 9.38 8.45
CA GLY A 543 17.04 10.26 9.54
C GLY A 543 17.95 11.42 9.99
N VAL A 544 19.14 11.66 9.45
CA VAL A 544 20.03 12.70 9.95
C VAL A 544 19.53 14.09 9.61
N ASP A 545 19.46 14.96 10.63
CA ASP A 545 19.06 16.35 10.49
C ASP A 545 20.27 17.25 10.21
N VAL A 546 20.28 17.91 9.05
CA VAL A 546 21.29 18.91 8.69
C VAL A 546 20.56 20.21 8.31
N PRO A 547 20.37 21.13 9.27
CA PRO A 547 19.60 22.35 9.08
C PRO A 547 20.12 23.27 7.97
N ASN A 548 21.43 23.20 7.66
CA ASN A 548 22.05 23.99 6.61
C ASN A 548 21.87 23.43 5.20
N ALA A 549 21.38 22.19 5.05
CA ALA A 549 21.11 21.59 3.77
C ALA A 549 19.82 22.16 3.16
N ALA A 550 19.95 22.99 2.11
CA ALA A 550 18.86 23.73 1.51
C ALA A 550 18.53 23.33 0.07
N ILE A 551 19.37 22.52 -0.58
CA ILE A 551 19.15 22.08 -1.97
C ILE A 551 19.30 20.56 -2.07
N MET A 552 18.38 19.93 -2.84
CA MET A 552 18.43 18.51 -3.17
C MET A 552 18.23 18.32 -4.65
N VAL A 553 19.04 17.50 -5.27
CA VAL A 553 18.87 17.01 -6.64
C VAL A 553 18.67 15.50 -6.59
N ILE A 554 17.67 14.98 -7.29
CA ILE A 554 17.42 13.55 -7.41
C ILE A 554 17.55 13.18 -8.88
N GLU A 555 18.56 12.38 -9.18
CA GLU A 555 18.82 11.87 -10.52
C GLU A 555 17.91 10.67 -10.84
N ASN A 556 17.48 10.56 -12.09
CA ASN A 556 16.57 9.52 -12.55
C ASN A 556 15.36 9.33 -11.59
N ALA A 557 14.71 10.45 -11.26
CA ALA A 557 13.65 10.50 -10.25
C ALA A 557 12.44 9.61 -10.58
N ASP A 558 12.25 9.26 -11.85
CA ASP A 558 11.22 8.31 -12.32
C ASP A 558 11.39 6.89 -11.79
N ARG A 559 12.58 6.53 -11.30
CA ARG A 559 12.87 5.21 -10.70
C ARG A 559 12.48 5.11 -9.23
N PHE A 560 12.19 6.22 -8.58
CA PHE A 560 11.78 6.24 -7.16
C PHE A 560 10.26 6.22 -7.02
N GLY A 561 9.77 5.69 -5.90
CA GLY A 561 8.39 5.87 -5.46
C GLY A 561 8.09 7.30 -5.05
N LEU A 562 6.85 7.76 -5.22
CA LEU A 562 6.46 9.11 -4.78
C LEU A 562 6.68 9.29 -3.27
N SER A 563 6.37 8.27 -2.48
CA SER A 563 6.60 8.27 -1.03
C SER A 563 8.08 8.37 -0.68
N GLN A 564 8.98 7.68 -1.42
CA GLN A 564 10.43 7.82 -1.25
C GLN A 564 10.93 9.20 -1.64
N LEU A 565 10.49 9.73 -2.78
CA LEU A 565 10.82 11.09 -3.21
C LEU A 565 10.37 12.13 -2.19
N HIS A 566 9.21 11.93 -1.58
CA HIS A 566 8.70 12.79 -0.52
C HIS A 566 9.58 12.73 0.75
N GLN A 567 10.01 11.55 1.16
CA GLN A 567 10.93 11.38 2.30
C GLN A 567 12.30 12.03 2.05
N LEU A 568 12.85 11.84 0.83
CA LEU A 568 14.09 12.50 0.41
C LEU A 568 13.93 14.03 0.42
N ARG A 569 12.86 14.55 -0.19
CA ARG A 569 12.55 15.99 -0.14
C ARG A 569 12.49 16.53 1.29
N GLY A 570 11.96 15.76 2.22
CA GLY A 570 11.91 16.10 3.64
C GLY A 570 13.27 16.22 4.35
N ARG A 571 14.38 15.85 3.68
CA ARG A 571 15.74 16.02 4.21
C ARG A 571 16.26 17.45 4.07
N VAL A 572 15.67 18.26 3.22
CA VAL A 572 15.92 19.69 3.12
C VAL A 572 14.71 20.48 3.67
N GLY A 573 14.89 21.79 3.90
CA GLY A 573 13.82 22.62 4.47
C GLY A 573 13.68 22.51 5.98
N ARG A 574 14.73 22.12 6.69
CA ARG A 574 14.74 22.01 8.16
C ARG A 574 15.32 23.25 8.85
N GLY A 575 15.96 24.13 8.08
CA GLY A 575 16.50 25.39 8.54
C GLY A 575 15.59 26.59 8.25
N LYS A 576 16.14 27.79 8.47
CA LYS A 576 15.45 29.08 8.22
C LYS A 576 15.46 29.50 6.76
N TYR A 577 16.15 28.74 5.89
CA TYR A 577 16.41 29.12 4.52
C TYR A 577 15.39 28.52 3.56
N LYS A 578 15.10 29.24 2.48
CA LYS A 578 14.31 28.67 1.37
C LYS A 578 15.03 27.46 0.81
N SER A 579 14.32 26.39 0.61
CA SER A 579 14.89 25.14 0.16
C SER A 579 14.23 24.65 -1.11
N SER A 580 15.02 23.99 -1.96
CA SER A 580 14.57 23.49 -3.26
C SER A 580 14.90 22.01 -3.44
N CYS A 581 14.02 21.31 -4.14
CA CYS A 581 14.21 19.92 -4.56
C CYS A 581 14.02 19.83 -6.08
N ILE A 582 15.03 19.34 -6.80
CA ILE A 582 15.02 19.21 -8.25
C ILE A 582 15.00 17.72 -8.60
N LEU A 583 13.95 17.31 -9.30
CA LEU A 583 13.74 15.94 -9.76
C LEU A 583 14.13 15.88 -11.24
N ILE A 584 15.20 15.17 -11.57
CA ILE A 584 15.69 15.03 -12.94
C ILE A 584 15.25 13.67 -13.48
N THR A 585 14.68 13.64 -14.68
CA THR A 585 14.35 12.40 -15.39
C THR A 585 14.75 12.50 -16.86
N ASP A 586 15.34 11.44 -17.37
CA ASP A 586 15.62 11.26 -18.79
C ASP A 586 14.46 10.55 -19.52
N ASN A 587 13.51 9.99 -18.75
CA ASN A 587 12.31 9.34 -19.27
C ASN A 587 11.21 10.38 -19.55
N VAL A 588 10.91 10.60 -20.83
CA VAL A 588 9.89 11.56 -21.30
C VAL A 588 8.50 10.95 -21.45
N ASN A 589 8.25 9.74 -20.94
CA ASN A 589 6.91 9.15 -20.94
C ASN A 589 5.95 10.06 -20.14
N GLU A 590 4.79 10.36 -20.73
CA GLU A 590 3.78 11.24 -20.13
C GLU A 590 3.39 10.82 -18.70
N GLU A 591 3.30 9.53 -18.44
CA GLU A 591 2.91 8.99 -17.16
C GLU A 591 3.96 9.29 -16.08
N SER A 592 5.25 9.05 -16.37
CA SER A 592 6.37 9.38 -15.49
C SER A 592 6.44 10.88 -15.19
N VAL A 593 6.24 11.72 -16.20
CA VAL A 593 6.24 13.17 -16.03
C VAL A 593 5.03 13.65 -15.20
N LYS A 594 3.83 13.10 -15.46
CA LYS A 594 2.63 13.40 -14.65
C LYS A 594 2.84 13.04 -13.19
N ARG A 595 3.44 11.87 -12.92
CA ARG A 595 3.76 11.40 -11.57
C ARG A 595 4.69 12.37 -10.83
N LEU A 596 5.80 12.77 -11.42
CA LEU A 596 6.75 13.70 -10.79
C LEU A 596 6.16 15.10 -10.56
N LYS A 597 5.25 15.56 -11.44
CA LYS A 597 4.55 16.84 -11.27
C LYS A 597 3.65 16.89 -10.04
N ILE A 598 3.20 15.74 -9.50
CA ILE A 598 2.40 15.68 -8.26
C ILE A 598 3.21 16.27 -7.09
N LEU A 599 4.50 15.92 -6.98
CA LEU A 599 5.39 16.44 -5.95
C LEU A 599 5.63 17.96 -6.04
N GLY A 600 5.54 18.52 -7.25
CA GLY A 600 5.59 19.98 -7.46
C GLY A 600 4.31 20.71 -7.06
N LYS A 601 3.17 20.02 -7.02
CA LYS A 601 1.86 20.62 -6.71
C LYS A 601 1.52 20.65 -5.22
N THR A 602 2.07 19.72 -4.44
CA THR A 602 1.74 19.61 -3.01
C THR A 602 2.95 19.21 -2.16
N ASN A 603 2.98 19.77 -0.95
CA ASN A 603 3.92 19.37 0.09
C ASN A 603 3.29 18.42 1.12
N ASP A 604 1.99 18.12 1.00
CA ASP A 604 1.25 17.24 1.88
C ASP A 604 1.57 15.77 1.54
N GLY A 605 2.29 15.10 2.43
CA GLY A 605 2.70 13.71 2.25
C GLY A 605 1.53 12.72 2.19
N PHE A 606 0.40 13.00 2.85
CA PHE A 606 -0.80 12.16 2.79
C PHE A 606 -1.43 12.19 1.40
N LYS A 607 -1.54 13.39 0.80
CA LYS A 607 -2.03 13.55 -0.58
C LYS A 607 -1.10 12.88 -1.59
N ILE A 608 0.22 12.99 -1.38
CA ILE A 608 1.21 12.33 -2.26
C ILE A 608 1.05 10.82 -2.18
N SER A 609 0.85 10.26 -0.98
CA SER A 609 0.67 8.82 -0.80
C SER A 609 -0.67 8.32 -1.36
N GLU A 610 -1.74 9.11 -1.29
CA GLU A 610 -3.01 8.80 -1.95
C GLU A 610 -2.86 8.74 -3.48
N GLU A 611 -2.12 9.69 -4.06
CA GLU A 611 -1.83 9.69 -5.49
C GLU A 611 -0.87 8.56 -5.91
N ASP A 612 0.14 8.24 -5.09
CA ASP A 612 1.05 7.09 -5.32
C ASP A 612 0.26 5.77 -5.34
N LEU A 613 -0.68 5.61 -4.39
CA LEU A 613 -1.56 4.44 -4.32
C LEU A 613 -2.46 4.31 -5.57
N LYS A 614 -3.04 5.42 -6.05
CA LYS A 614 -3.86 5.43 -7.27
C LYS A 614 -3.06 5.04 -8.52
N LEU A 615 -1.78 5.43 -8.60
CA LEU A 615 -0.93 5.20 -9.77
C LEU A 615 -0.32 3.79 -9.80
N ARG A 616 0.07 3.25 -8.65
CA ARG A 616 0.77 1.96 -8.56
C ARG A 616 -0.14 0.78 -8.28
N GLY A 617 -1.32 1.06 -7.71
CA GLY A 617 -2.15 0.02 -7.12
C GLY A 617 -1.62 -0.48 -5.76
N PRO A 618 -2.42 -1.28 -5.04
CA PRO A 618 -2.09 -1.75 -3.69
C PRO A 618 -1.02 -2.85 -3.67
N GLY A 619 -0.77 -3.54 -4.78
CA GLY A 619 0.13 -4.71 -4.84
C GLY A 619 1.55 -4.41 -4.37
N ASP A 620 2.10 -3.26 -4.76
CA ASP A 620 3.44 -2.84 -4.36
C ASP A 620 3.52 -2.36 -2.90
N PHE A 621 2.41 -1.87 -2.33
CA PHE A 621 2.34 -1.43 -0.93
C PHE A 621 2.31 -2.61 0.06
N PHE A 622 1.66 -3.71 -0.32
CA PHE A 622 1.57 -4.88 0.54
C PHE A 622 2.82 -5.76 0.47
N GLY A 623 3.70 -5.56 -0.51
CA GLY A 623 4.96 -6.30 -0.69
C GLY A 623 4.77 -7.82 -0.59
N SER A 624 5.51 -8.61 -1.32
CA SER A 624 5.44 -10.08 -1.31
C SER A 624 5.77 -10.76 0.04
N ARG A 625 5.86 -9.99 1.16
CA ARG A 625 6.35 -10.47 2.48
C ARG A 625 5.57 -10.01 3.71
N GLN A 626 4.43 -9.33 3.61
CA GLN A 626 3.58 -9.13 4.79
C GLN A 626 2.61 -10.31 4.95
N HIS A 627 3.11 -11.38 5.56
CA HIS A 627 2.32 -12.52 6.00
C HIS A 627 1.31 -12.06 7.05
N GLY A 628 0.02 -12.19 6.76
CA GLY A 628 -1.03 -11.98 7.76
C GLY A 628 -2.37 -11.44 7.28
N LEU A 629 -2.47 -10.84 6.09
CA LEU A 629 -3.77 -10.42 5.56
C LEU A 629 -4.21 -11.36 4.42
N PRO A 630 -5.50 -11.76 4.40
CA PRO A 630 -6.04 -12.58 3.32
C PRO A 630 -5.97 -11.85 1.99
N ALA A 631 -5.72 -12.58 0.90
CA ALA A 631 -5.75 -12.03 -0.45
C ALA A 631 -7.18 -11.58 -0.81
N LEU A 632 -7.31 -10.33 -1.29
CA LEU A 632 -8.59 -9.80 -1.77
C LEU A 632 -8.92 -10.36 -3.15
N LYS A 633 -10.20 -10.72 -3.37
CA LYS A 633 -10.68 -11.33 -4.60
C LYS A 633 -11.26 -10.32 -5.59
N ILE A 634 -11.92 -9.27 -5.10
CA ILE A 634 -12.64 -8.29 -5.92
C ILE A 634 -12.31 -6.84 -5.53
N ALA A 635 -12.03 -6.57 -4.28
CA ALA A 635 -11.73 -5.23 -3.81
C ALA A 635 -10.35 -4.75 -4.30
N ASP A 636 -10.32 -3.57 -4.89
CA ASP A 636 -9.11 -2.85 -5.27
C ASP A 636 -8.90 -1.64 -4.36
N MET A 637 -7.89 -1.72 -3.50
CA MET A 637 -7.61 -0.67 -2.52
C MET A 637 -7.25 0.68 -3.14
N SER A 638 -6.85 0.71 -4.42
CA SER A 638 -6.55 1.96 -5.11
C SER A 638 -7.81 2.70 -5.56
N GLN A 639 -8.88 1.97 -5.84
CA GLN A 639 -10.12 2.51 -6.42
C GLN A 639 -11.28 2.53 -5.41
N ASP A 640 -11.31 1.57 -4.46
CA ASP A 640 -12.47 1.31 -3.60
C ASP A 640 -12.38 1.97 -2.22
N MET A 641 -11.61 3.07 -2.08
CA MET A 641 -11.39 3.77 -0.80
C MET A 641 -12.67 4.28 -0.14
N ASP A 642 -13.65 4.72 -0.92
CA ASP A 642 -14.93 5.19 -0.37
C ASP A 642 -15.79 4.03 0.15
N ILE A 643 -15.73 2.87 -0.53
CA ILE A 643 -16.41 1.65 -0.07
C ILE A 643 -15.72 1.14 1.21
N LEU A 644 -14.39 1.17 1.27
CA LEU A 644 -13.64 0.82 2.46
C LEU A 644 -14.05 1.68 3.68
N ARG A 645 -14.22 2.98 3.52
CA ARG A 645 -14.69 3.86 4.58
C ARG A 645 -16.09 3.46 5.08
N LYS A 646 -17.01 3.18 4.16
CA LYS A 646 -18.36 2.67 4.49
C LYS A 646 -18.29 1.34 5.25
N ALA A 647 -17.40 0.43 4.82
CA ALA A 647 -17.20 -0.87 5.48
C ALA A 647 -16.65 -0.72 6.91
N GLN A 648 -15.73 0.22 7.14
CA GLN A 648 -15.20 0.54 8.47
C GLN A 648 -16.28 1.09 9.40
N GLU A 649 -17.10 2.05 8.94
CA GLU A 649 -18.23 2.60 9.70
C GLU A 649 -19.25 1.51 10.03
N ALA A 650 -19.59 0.66 9.06
CA ALA A 650 -20.51 -0.46 9.25
C ALA A 650 -19.97 -1.47 10.27
N ALA A 651 -18.70 -1.85 10.16
CA ALA A 651 -18.06 -2.76 11.11
C ALA A 651 -18.13 -2.21 12.55
N GLN A 652 -17.91 -0.89 12.72
CA GLN A 652 -18.00 -0.26 14.03
C GLN A 652 -19.43 -0.23 14.57
N LEU A 653 -20.43 0.04 13.72
CA LEU A 653 -21.84 0.01 14.10
C LEU A 653 -22.28 -1.39 14.54
N ILE A 654 -21.93 -2.42 13.75
CA ILE A 654 -22.26 -3.81 14.04
C ILE A 654 -21.60 -4.23 15.37
N ARG A 655 -20.32 -3.93 15.56
CA ARG A 655 -19.60 -4.29 16.77
C ARG A 655 -20.05 -3.56 18.03
N ASN A 656 -20.46 -2.31 17.91
CA ASN A 656 -21.04 -1.58 19.05
C ASN A 656 -22.36 -2.20 19.51
N ALA A 657 -23.15 -2.75 18.56
CA ALA A 657 -24.42 -3.40 18.86
C ALA A 657 -24.23 -4.87 19.28
N ASP A 658 -23.23 -5.56 18.72
CA ASP A 658 -22.95 -6.99 18.93
C ASP A 658 -21.43 -7.25 18.90
N PRO A 659 -20.72 -7.07 20.03
CA PRO A 659 -19.25 -7.14 20.08
C PRO A 659 -18.64 -8.47 19.67
N LYS A 660 -19.40 -9.58 19.76
CA LYS A 660 -18.94 -10.94 19.46
C LYS A 660 -19.58 -11.55 18.22
N LEU A 661 -20.46 -10.82 17.52
CA LEU A 661 -21.25 -11.31 16.41
C LEU A 661 -22.05 -12.58 16.77
N GLU A 662 -22.73 -12.58 17.92
CA GLU A 662 -23.50 -13.73 18.43
C GLU A 662 -25.00 -13.58 18.16
N ARG A 663 -25.48 -12.40 17.74
CA ARG A 663 -26.88 -12.20 17.37
C ARG A 663 -27.21 -12.95 16.10
N THR A 664 -28.45 -13.45 16.01
CA THR A 664 -28.94 -14.25 14.88
C THR A 664 -28.68 -13.56 13.53
N GLU A 665 -28.82 -12.24 13.44
CA GLU A 665 -28.60 -11.45 12.24
C GLU A 665 -27.12 -11.34 11.82
N ASN A 666 -26.16 -11.61 12.73
CA ASN A 666 -24.72 -11.46 12.50
C ASN A 666 -23.98 -12.82 12.48
N ILE A 667 -24.67 -13.94 12.76
CA ILE A 667 -24.03 -15.28 12.79
C ILE A 667 -23.32 -15.59 11.48
N TYR A 668 -23.92 -15.23 10.35
CA TYR A 668 -23.35 -15.48 9.04
C TYR A 668 -22.08 -14.65 8.80
N LEU A 669 -22.06 -13.38 9.23
CA LEU A 669 -20.86 -12.55 9.18
C LEU A 669 -19.74 -13.16 10.04
N ARG A 670 -20.08 -13.75 11.18
CA ARG A 670 -19.11 -14.46 12.02
C ARG A 670 -18.53 -15.69 11.31
N GLU A 671 -19.38 -16.51 10.67
CA GLU A 671 -18.93 -17.67 9.89
C GLU A 671 -17.97 -17.25 8.76
N LEU A 672 -18.28 -16.16 8.05
CA LEU A 672 -17.41 -15.62 7.01
C LEU A 672 -16.07 -15.13 7.56
N VAL A 673 -16.07 -14.46 8.72
CA VAL A 673 -14.86 -13.99 9.40
C VAL A 673 -14.00 -15.16 9.85
N ASP A 674 -14.59 -16.16 10.52
CA ASP A 674 -13.85 -17.34 11.00
C ASP A 674 -13.24 -18.09 9.79
N LYS A 675 -13.98 -18.26 8.69
CA LYS A 675 -13.49 -18.89 7.45
C LYS A 675 -12.34 -18.12 6.80
N LEU A 676 -12.38 -16.79 6.83
CA LEU A 676 -11.33 -15.94 6.22
C LEU A 676 -10.01 -16.06 6.99
N PHE A 677 -10.07 -16.12 8.32
CA PHE A 677 -8.87 -16.12 9.18
C PHE A 677 -8.37 -17.53 9.54
N ASP A 678 -9.22 -18.57 9.54
CA ASP A 678 -8.77 -19.96 9.71
C ASP A 678 -7.94 -20.44 8.52
N LYS A 679 -8.26 -20.02 7.29
CA LYS A 679 -7.44 -20.29 6.10
C LYS A 679 -6.05 -19.66 6.20
N THR A 680 -5.92 -18.46 6.75
CA THR A 680 -4.63 -17.77 6.94
C THR A 680 -3.76 -18.40 8.02
N MET A 681 -4.34 -19.11 8.99
CA MET A 681 -3.59 -19.85 10.01
C MET A 681 -3.11 -21.23 9.52
N SER A 682 -3.75 -21.82 8.50
CA SER A 682 -3.36 -23.12 7.95
C SER A 682 -2.28 -23.00 6.86
N ASP A 683 -2.11 -21.81 6.25
CA ASP A 683 -1.10 -21.54 5.21
C ASP A 683 0.22 -20.95 5.77
N ASN A 684 0.35 -20.79 7.09
CA ASN A 684 1.55 -20.42 7.84
C ASN A 684 2.02 -21.58 8.73
#